data_5f0f73dbe19cfa36258732ca9f8985e5
#
_entry.id   5f0f73dbe19cfa36258732ca9f8985e5
#
_cell.length_a   1.000
_cell.length_b   1.000
_cell.length_c   1.000
_cell.angle_alpha   90.00
_cell.angle_beta   90.00
_cell.angle_gamma   90.00
#
_symmetry.space_group_name_H-M   'P 1'
#
loop_
_entity.id
_entity.type
_entity.pdbx_description
1 polymer ?
#
loop_
_entity_poly.entity_id
_entity_poly.type
_entity_poly.pdbx_seq_one_letter_code
_entity_poly.pdbx_strand_id
1 'polypeptide(L)'
;MSGATRKAARFTGVRPGARLGPRQESGLWDGLASPALVLSRPGMWMLAGRALAPWAAGAARLLPPCSRQVAVFEPGATRRPFSTAELKEKPDMSRFPVEDIRNFSIIAHVDHGKSTLADRLLELTGTIDKTKKNKQVLDKLQVERERGITVKAQTATLFYNFKGKQYLLNLIDTPGHVDFSYEVSRSLSACQGVLLVVDANEGIQAQTVANFFLAFEAQLSVIPVINKIDLKNADPERVEKQIEKVFDIPRDECIKISAKLGTNIESVLQAVIERIPPPKVCRENPLRALVFDSTFDQYRGVIANIALFDGVVSKGDKIVSAHTKKTYEVNEVGVLNPNEQPTQKLYAGQVGFLIAGMKDVTEAQIGDTLYLHNHPVEPLPGFKSAKPMVFAGVYPIDQSEYNNLKSAIEKLTLNDSSVTVHRDSSLALGAGWRLGFLGLLHMEVFNQRLEQEYNASVILTTPTVPYKAVLSSAKLIKEYKEKEITIINPAQFPDKSKVAEYLEPVVLGTVVTPTEYTGKIMALCQARRAIQKNMVFIDENRVMLKYLFPLNEIVVDFYDSLKSLSSGYASFDYEDAGYQTAELIKMDILLNGNIVEELVTVVHREKAYTVGKTICERLRDSLPRQLFEIAVQAAIGSKYGGDITRKMKLLKRQAEGKKKLRKIGNIEIPKDAFIKVSLKRLREREVLPFDMERTSKISSEQIRLA
;
A
#
# COMPACT_ATOMS: atom_id res chain seq x y z
N MET A 1 -39.10 -42.68 -24.29
CA MET A 1 -40.54 -42.60 -23.91
C MET A 1 -40.75 -41.15 -23.44
N SER A 2 -41.25 -40.43 -24.30
CA SER A 2 -42.51 -39.68 -24.36
C SER A 2 -42.52 -38.50 -23.39
N GLY A 3 -42.74 -37.26 -23.73
CA GLY A 3 -43.29 -36.63 -24.89
C GLY A 3 -44.03 -35.38 -24.45
N ALA A 4 -43.82 -34.31 -25.21
CA ALA A 4 -44.80 -33.29 -25.57
C ALA A 4 -45.43 -32.41 -24.43
N THR A 5 -45.73 -31.15 -24.56
CA THR A 5 -46.13 -30.29 -25.70
C THR A 5 -46.19 -28.80 -25.27
N ARG A 6 -45.80 -27.96 -26.18
CA ARG A 6 -46.17 -26.59 -26.50
C ARG A 6 -47.45 -26.01 -25.89
N LYS A 7 -47.39 -24.70 -25.53
CA LYS A 7 -48.35 -23.72 -26.08
C LYS A 7 -47.84 -22.27 -25.97
N ALA A 8 -47.88 -21.61 -27.11
CA ALA A 8 -47.70 -20.18 -27.31
C ALA A 8 -49.05 -19.47 -27.16
N ALA A 9 -49.07 -18.21 -26.76
CA ALA A 9 -50.14 -17.28 -27.05
C ALA A 9 -49.54 -15.87 -27.28
N ARG A 10 -49.75 -15.38 -28.51
CA ARG A 10 -49.66 -13.98 -28.94
C ARG A 10 -50.95 -13.27 -28.58
N PHE A 11 -50.84 -11.95 -28.28
CA PHE A 11 -51.84 -10.91 -28.67
C PHE A 11 -51.09 -9.56 -28.63
N THR A 12 -50.83 -8.92 -29.76
CA THR A 12 -51.40 -7.77 -30.47
C THR A 12 -52.07 -6.74 -29.54
N GLY A 13 -51.59 -5.47 -29.40
CA GLY A 13 -51.42 -4.42 -30.33
C GLY A 13 -52.42 -3.29 -29.96
N VAL A 14 -51.93 -2.03 -29.88
CA VAL A 14 -52.64 -0.82 -30.36
C VAL A 14 -51.96 0.45 -29.80
N ARG A 15 -51.44 1.29 -30.67
CA ARG A 15 -51.26 2.77 -30.53
C ARG A 15 -52.53 3.43 -31.10
N PRO A 16 -52.78 4.75 -31.05
CA PRO A 16 -51.91 5.92 -30.86
C PRO A 16 -52.56 7.15 -30.15
N GLY A 17 -51.75 8.20 -29.93
CA GLY A 17 -52.15 9.57 -30.27
C GLY A 17 -52.46 10.53 -29.11
N ALA A 18 -51.71 11.60 -28.90
CA ALA A 18 -52.01 12.98 -29.22
C ALA A 18 -51.09 13.97 -28.53
N ARG A 19 -50.60 14.92 -29.32
CA ARG A 19 -49.85 16.12 -28.92
C ARG A 19 -50.77 17.11 -28.20
N LEU A 20 -50.21 17.97 -27.34
CA LEU A 20 -50.47 19.42 -27.27
C LEU A 20 -49.44 20.07 -26.31
N GLY A 21 -48.71 21.05 -26.80
CA GLY A 21 -47.97 22.05 -26.02
C GLY A 21 -48.77 23.34 -25.99
N PRO A 22 -48.17 24.52 -25.81
CA PRO A 22 -47.56 25.05 -24.57
C PRO A 22 -48.33 26.32 -24.10
N ARG A 23 -48.08 26.82 -22.90
CA ARG A 23 -48.35 28.24 -22.57
C ARG A 23 -47.46 28.76 -21.43
N GLN A 24 -46.90 29.91 -21.69
CA GLN A 24 -46.26 30.91 -20.86
C GLN A 24 -47.25 31.54 -19.86
N GLU A 25 -46.69 32.13 -18.83
CA GLU A 25 -46.89 33.46 -18.22
C GLU A 25 -46.28 33.48 -16.84
N SER A 26 -45.19 34.23 -16.52
CA SER A 26 -45.07 35.69 -16.28
C SER A 26 -45.54 36.14 -14.89
N GLY A 27 -44.68 36.87 -14.19
CA GLY A 27 -44.96 37.75 -13.02
C GLY A 27 -43.95 37.59 -11.90
N LEU A 28 -42.86 38.34 -11.80
CA LEU A 28 -42.67 39.71 -11.28
C LEU A 28 -43.02 39.85 -9.79
N TRP A 29 -42.04 40.27 -9.03
CA TRP A 29 -41.87 41.35 -8.04
C TRP A 29 -40.69 41.04 -7.14
N ASP A 30 -39.52 41.78 -7.21
CA ASP A 30 -39.11 42.97 -6.46
C ASP A 30 -39.10 42.74 -4.95
N GLY A 31 -38.05 42.96 -4.20
CA GLY A 31 -37.03 43.94 -4.20
C GLY A 31 -36.37 44.05 -2.82
N LEU A 32 -35.28 44.78 -2.78
CA LEU A 32 -34.64 45.43 -1.59
C LEU A 32 -33.75 44.55 -0.71
N ALA A 33 -32.54 44.83 -0.41
CA ALA A 33 -31.61 45.92 -0.48
C ALA A 33 -30.49 45.62 0.53
N SER A 34 -29.27 45.78 0.13
CA SER A 34 -28.09 45.86 1.01
C SER A 34 -28.15 47.13 1.93
N PRO A 35 -27.35 47.22 2.99
CA PRO A 35 -26.23 48.13 2.83
C PRO A 35 -24.88 47.67 3.36
N ALA A 36 -23.86 48.17 2.65
CA ALA A 36 -22.47 48.23 3.01
C ALA A 36 -22.20 49.33 4.05
N LEU A 37 -21.07 49.25 4.79
CA LEU A 37 -20.28 50.33 5.36
C LEU A 37 -19.00 49.66 5.89
N VAL A 38 -17.82 49.86 5.34
CA VAL A 38 -16.94 51.01 5.18
C VAL A 38 -15.94 51.19 6.33
N LEU A 39 -14.65 51.10 5.94
CA LEU A 39 -13.43 51.76 6.44
C LEU A 39 -12.88 51.33 7.84
N SER A 40 -11.58 51.07 7.99
CA SER A 40 -10.46 51.97 7.76
C SER A 40 -9.08 51.30 7.89
N ARG A 41 -8.19 51.59 7.00
CA ARG A 41 -6.73 51.67 7.21
C ARG A 41 -6.44 53.10 7.74
N PRO A 42 -5.25 53.51 8.24
CA PRO A 42 -3.93 53.34 7.66
C PRO A 42 -2.71 53.28 8.62
N GLY A 43 -1.52 53.18 8.04
CA GLY A 43 -0.28 53.90 8.26
C GLY A 43 0.92 52.96 8.46
N MET A 44 1.81 52.64 7.60
CA MET A 44 2.87 53.36 6.86
C MET A 44 3.92 54.05 7.78
N TRP A 45 5.18 53.63 7.63
CA TRP A 45 6.48 54.35 7.58
C TRP A 45 7.58 53.29 7.53
N MET A 46 8.29 53.07 6.42
CA MET A 46 9.43 53.73 5.77
C MET A 46 10.67 53.90 6.70
N LEU A 47 11.79 53.35 6.33
CA LEU A 47 12.99 53.79 5.56
C LEU A 47 14.14 52.85 5.93
N ALA A 48 14.82 52.22 5.01
CA ALA A 48 15.88 52.62 4.08
C ALA A 48 17.29 52.60 4.69
N GLY A 49 18.22 52.00 3.97
CA GLY A 49 19.69 52.20 4.06
C GLY A 49 20.46 50.91 3.82
N ARG A 50 20.76 50.56 2.66
CA ARG A 50 21.96 50.68 1.79
C ARG A 50 23.29 50.74 2.55
N ALA A 51 24.23 49.77 2.37
CA ALA A 51 25.38 49.95 1.49
C ALA A 51 26.49 48.90 1.78
N LEU A 52 26.90 48.22 0.74
CA LEU A 52 28.26 48.01 0.21
C LEU A 52 29.35 47.41 1.15
N ALA A 53 29.91 46.31 0.67
CA ALA A 53 31.26 45.80 0.88
C ALA A 53 32.32 46.88 0.36
N PRO A 54 33.64 46.83 0.60
CA PRO A 54 34.49 45.64 0.30
C PRO A 54 35.82 45.50 1.11
N TRP A 55 36.47 44.32 0.88
CA TRP A 55 37.92 44.05 0.75
C TRP A 55 38.92 44.30 1.91
N ALA A 56 39.68 43.34 2.29
CA ALA A 56 41.07 42.98 2.00
C ALA A 56 41.93 42.69 3.25
N ALA A 57 42.63 41.57 3.10
CA ALA A 57 44.04 41.35 3.47
C ALA A 57 44.52 41.35 4.92
N GLY A 58 44.96 40.18 5.34
CA GLY A 58 46.31 40.02 5.86
C GLY A 58 46.56 40.28 7.33
N ALA A 59 46.84 39.24 8.10
CA ALA A 59 48.10 39.17 8.86
C ALA A 59 48.09 37.94 9.79
N ALA A 60 49.09 37.12 9.58
CA ALA A 60 49.52 36.07 10.50
C ALA A 60 49.94 36.71 11.85
N ARG A 61 49.50 36.13 12.99
CA ARG A 61 50.19 36.25 14.26
C ARG A 61 50.10 34.96 15.06
N LEU A 62 51.23 34.27 15.09
CA LEU A 62 51.94 33.62 16.17
C LEU A 62 51.17 33.22 17.42
N LEU A 63 51.16 31.94 17.71
CA LEU A 63 50.81 31.28 18.96
C LEU A 63 51.91 31.56 20.02
N PRO A 64 51.59 31.75 21.31
CA PRO A 64 52.55 31.61 22.41
C PRO A 64 52.53 30.20 23.01
N PRO A 65 53.61 29.77 23.72
CA PRO A 65 53.88 28.41 24.03
C PRO A 65 53.15 27.88 25.28
N CYS A 66 52.95 26.58 25.22
CA CYS A 66 52.42 25.69 26.25
C CYS A 66 53.29 25.73 27.53
N SER A 67 52.75 26.14 28.65
CA SER A 67 53.34 25.90 29.97
C SER A 67 52.72 24.65 30.59
N ARG A 68 53.55 23.61 30.75
CA ARG A 68 53.26 22.45 31.58
C ARG A 68 53.09 22.86 33.03
N GLN A 69 51.87 22.75 33.57
CA GLN A 69 51.69 22.66 35.03
C GLN A 69 51.50 21.18 35.39
N VAL A 70 52.47 20.69 36.13
CA VAL A 70 52.45 19.41 36.82
C VAL A 70 51.50 19.56 38.00
N ALA A 71 50.33 18.93 37.94
CA ALA A 71 49.43 18.85 39.08
C ALA A 71 49.85 17.67 39.95
N VAL A 72 50.23 18.01 41.17
CA VAL A 72 50.52 17.09 42.29
C VAL A 72 49.21 16.42 42.68
N PHE A 73 49.20 15.07 42.63
CA PHE A 73 48.07 14.27 43.10
C PHE A 73 48.05 14.24 44.63
N GLU A 74 47.01 14.77 45.27
CA GLU A 74 46.65 14.44 46.64
C GLU A 74 45.78 13.16 46.68
N PRO A 75 46.08 12.19 47.55
CA PRO A 75 45.30 10.98 47.73
C PRO A 75 44.16 11.22 48.75
N GLY A 76 42.95 11.48 48.31
CA GLY A 76 41.84 11.62 49.23
C GLY A 76 40.50 12.06 48.65
N ALA A 77 40.15 11.69 47.40
CA ALA A 77 38.78 11.84 46.89
C ALA A 77 38.15 10.47 46.74
N THR A 78 37.26 10.15 47.67
CA THR A 78 36.33 9.01 47.56
C THR A 78 35.66 9.04 46.21
N ARG A 79 36.02 8.05 45.35
CA ARG A 79 35.29 7.72 44.10
C ARG A 79 33.85 7.47 44.51
N ARG A 80 32.95 8.36 44.17
CA ARG A 80 31.54 7.99 44.08
C ARG A 80 31.47 6.81 43.09
N PRO A 81 30.85 5.69 43.46
CA PRO A 81 30.67 4.62 42.50
C PRO A 81 29.84 5.19 41.34
N PHE A 82 30.30 4.95 40.11
CA PHE A 82 29.46 5.08 38.95
C PHE A 82 28.16 4.37 39.30
N SER A 83 27.04 5.08 39.25
CA SER A 83 25.73 4.51 39.28
C SER A 83 25.71 3.39 38.26
N THR A 84 25.74 2.17 38.74
CA THR A 84 25.35 0.99 37.98
C THR A 84 23.93 1.30 37.50
N ALA A 85 23.82 1.66 36.21
CA ALA A 85 22.54 1.57 35.53
C ALA A 85 21.99 0.19 35.90
N GLU A 86 20.85 0.15 36.56
CA GLU A 86 20.17 -1.06 36.96
C GLU A 86 20.19 -2.00 35.75
N LEU A 87 20.95 -3.08 35.84
CA LEU A 87 20.84 -4.23 34.97
C LEU A 87 19.39 -4.69 35.16
N LYS A 88 18.47 -4.27 34.30
CA LYS A 88 17.11 -4.80 34.26
C LYS A 88 17.29 -6.32 34.15
N GLU A 89 16.92 -7.04 35.21
CA GLU A 89 16.98 -8.50 35.24
C GLU A 89 16.28 -9.02 33.98
N LYS A 90 16.92 -9.97 33.30
CA LYS A 90 16.31 -10.60 32.11
C LYS A 90 14.97 -11.18 32.51
N PRO A 91 13.88 -10.87 31.79
CA PRO A 91 12.56 -11.34 32.15
C PRO A 91 12.52 -12.88 32.14
N ASP A 92 12.15 -13.45 33.27
CA ASP A 92 11.96 -14.91 33.40
C ASP A 92 10.62 -15.32 32.82
N MET A 93 10.65 -15.84 31.61
CA MET A 93 9.47 -16.23 30.84
C MET A 93 8.79 -17.50 31.38
N SER A 94 9.43 -18.26 32.30
CA SER A 94 8.86 -19.46 32.91
C SER A 94 7.72 -19.13 33.88
N ARG A 95 7.69 -17.92 34.41
CA ARG A 95 6.70 -17.47 35.44
C ARG A 95 5.29 -17.34 34.89
N PHE A 96 5.10 -17.32 33.57
CA PHE A 96 3.79 -17.14 32.96
C PHE A 96 3.24 -18.48 32.49
N PRO A 97 2.26 -19.10 33.22
CA PRO A 97 1.53 -20.26 32.72
C PRO A 97 0.70 -19.87 31.47
N VAL A 98 0.26 -20.87 30.72
CA VAL A 98 -0.47 -20.66 29.45
C VAL A 98 -1.77 -19.85 29.65
N GLU A 99 -2.45 -20.09 30.81
CA GLU A 99 -3.69 -19.39 31.14
C GLU A 99 -3.52 -17.86 31.29
N ASP A 100 -2.30 -17.39 31.57
CA ASP A 100 -1.99 -15.98 31.80
C ASP A 100 -1.42 -15.29 30.57
N ILE A 101 -1.41 -15.96 29.43
CA ILE A 101 -0.93 -15.42 28.18
C ILE A 101 -2.12 -14.98 27.30
N ARG A 102 -2.02 -13.79 26.67
CA ARG A 102 -2.97 -13.29 25.69
C ARG A 102 -2.22 -12.74 24.49
N ASN A 103 -2.46 -13.31 23.31
CA ASN A 103 -1.90 -12.83 22.07
C ASN A 103 -3.02 -12.17 21.27
N PHE A 104 -2.88 -10.90 20.95
CA PHE A 104 -3.92 -10.14 20.29
C PHE A 104 -3.34 -9.11 19.31
N SER A 105 -4.14 -8.74 18.34
CA SER A 105 -3.81 -7.72 17.35
C SER A 105 -4.80 -6.55 17.40
N ILE A 106 -4.40 -5.40 16.86
CA ILE A 106 -5.28 -4.25 16.66
C ILE A 106 -5.53 -4.10 15.17
N ILE A 107 -6.78 -4.23 14.75
CA ILE A 107 -7.24 -4.02 13.38
C ILE A 107 -8.14 -2.79 13.32
N ALA A 108 -7.94 -1.95 12.31
CA ALA A 108 -8.68 -0.70 12.13
C ALA A 108 -8.62 -0.22 10.69
N HIS A 109 -9.56 0.64 10.32
CA HIS A 109 -9.39 1.49 9.14
C HIS A 109 -8.27 2.52 9.36
N VAL A 110 -7.65 3.00 8.29
CA VAL A 110 -6.67 4.09 8.33
C VAL A 110 -7.31 5.30 9.06
N ASP A 111 -6.53 5.99 9.89
CA ASP A 111 -6.94 7.15 10.69
C ASP A 111 -7.98 6.90 11.82
N HIS A 112 -8.44 5.67 12.07
CA HIS A 112 -9.33 5.37 13.21
C HIS A 112 -8.62 5.40 14.58
N GLY A 113 -7.28 5.60 14.60
CA GLY A 113 -6.49 5.79 15.81
C GLY A 113 -5.86 4.53 16.38
N LYS A 114 -5.57 3.54 15.54
CA LYS A 114 -4.90 2.27 15.86
C LYS A 114 -3.57 2.49 16.60
N SER A 115 -2.61 3.20 15.98
CA SER A 115 -1.26 3.43 16.55
C SER A 115 -1.32 4.29 17.82
N THR A 116 -2.31 5.22 17.93
CA THR A 116 -2.54 5.98 19.16
C THR A 116 -3.02 5.08 20.30
N LEU A 117 -3.89 4.11 20.01
CA LEU A 117 -4.33 3.13 21.01
C LEU A 117 -3.16 2.24 21.46
N ALA A 118 -2.35 1.75 20.51
CA ALA A 118 -1.16 0.97 20.81
C ALA A 118 -0.20 1.71 21.73
N ASP A 119 0.09 3.00 21.47
CA ASP A 119 0.92 3.84 22.35
C ASP A 119 0.34 3.95 23.77
N ARG A 120 -0.99 4.09 23.91
CA ARG A 120 -1.65 4.15 25.24
C ARG A 120 -1.53 2.83 25.99
N LEU A 121 -1.66 1.68 25.29
CA LEU A 121 -1.48 0.36 25.92
C LEU A 121 -0.04 0.19 26.41
N LEU A 122 0.96 0.62 25.61
CA LEU A 122 2.37 0.62 26.02
C LEU A 122 2.65 1.50 27.24
N GLU A 123 2.02 2.69 27.31
CA GLU A 123 2.15 3.59 28.46
C GLU A 123 1.48 3.05 29.74
N LEU A 124 0.29 2.42 29.61
CA LEU A 124 -0.43 1.87 30.77
C LEU A 124 0.27 0.67 31.38
N THR A 125 0.91 -0.15 30.55
CA THR A 125 1.69 -1.30 31.00
C THR A 125 3.08 -0.94 31.51
N GLY A 126 3.48 0.35 31.41
CA GLY A 126 4.80 0.83 31.85
C GLY A 126 5.94 0.37 30.93
N THR A 127 5.61 -0.10 29.74
CA THR A 127 6.60 -0.49 28.71
C THR A 127 7.35 0.73 28.19
N ILE A 128 6.66 1.87 28.08
CA ILE A 128 7.23 3.17 27.76
C ILE A 128 6.83 4.22 28.80
N ASP A 129 7.68 5.23 29.00
CA ASP A 129 7.39 6.33 29.91
C ASP A 129 6.28 7.23 29.35
N LYS A 130 5.42 7.73 30.25
CA LYS A 130 4.36 8.70 29.90
C LYS A 130 4.98 10.06 29.58
N THR A 131 5.36 10.29 28.35
CA THR A 131 5.89 11.59 27.90
C THR A 131 5.02 12.18 26.79
N LYS A 132 4.90 13.53 26.75
CA LYS A 132 4.18 14.23 25.67
C LYS A 132 4.82 14.04 24.27
N LYS A 133 5.99 13.41 24.20
CA LYS A 133 6.74 13.17 22.96
C LYS A 133 6.47 11.80 22.35
N ASN A 134 5.79 10.91 23.06
CA ASN A 134 5.43 9.59 22.53
C ASN A 134 4.39 9.75 21.42
N LYS A 135 4.82 9.49 20.21
CA LYS A 135 3.94 9.44 19.04
C LYS A 135 4.38 8.27 18.19
N GLN A 136 3.47 7.33 17.97
CA GLN A 136 3.66 6.19 17.07
C GLN A 136 4.99 5.45 17.35
N VAL A 137 5.16 5.00 18.61
CA VAL A 137 6.41 4.35 19.05
C VAL A 137 6.69 3.04 18.31
N LEU A 138 5.63 2.33 17.90
CA LEU A 138 5.72 1.11 17.12
C LEU A 138 6.01 1.38 15.64
N ASP A 139 5.67 2.54 15.09
CA ASP A 139 5.98 2.91 13.70
C ASP A 139 7.48 3.27 13.60
N LYS A 140 8.31 2.27 13.30
CA LYS A 140 9.78 2.40 13.29
C LYS A 140 10.32 3.02 12.01
N LEU A 141 9.64 2.82 10.87
CA LEU A 141 10.07 3.34 9.58
C LEU A 141 9.79 4.86 9.47
N GLN A 142 10.69 5.58 8.82
CA GLN A 142 10.51 7.02 8.59
C GLN A 142 9.28 7.26 7.72
N VAL A 143 9.06 6.45 6.68
CA VAL A 143 7.91 6.54 5.79
C VAL A 143 6.57 6.36 6.52
N GLU A 144 6.51 5.51 7.55
CA GLU A 144 5.32 5.30 8.39
C GLU A 144 4.96 6.60 9.13
N ARG A 145 5.95 7.24 9.74
CA ARG A 145 5.77 8.50 10.49
C ARG A 145 5.41 9.68 9.60
N GLU A 146 5.99 9.76 8.39
CA GLU A 146 5.70 10.83 7.43
C GLU A 146 4.29 10.70 6.84
N ARG A 147 3.86 9.47 6.52
CA ARG A 147 2.54 9.20 5.94
C ARG A 147 1.44 9.00 6.98
N GLY A 148 1.80 8.77 8.24
CA GLY A 148 0.87 8.48 9.33
C GLY A 148 0.19 7.10 9.21
N ILE A 149 0.79 6.15 8.50
CA ILE A 149 0.26 4.81 8.26
C ILE A 149 1.27 3.75 8.73
N THR A 150 0.79 2.68 9.35
CA THR A 150 1.61 1.50 9.63
C THR A 150 1.72 0.66 8.37
N VAL A 151 2.95 0.32 7.99
CA VAL A 151 3.28 -0.48 6.80
C VAL A 151 3.67 -1.89 7.19
N LYS A 152 4.52 -2.04 8.22
CA LYS A 152 5.01 -3.33 8.71
C LYS A 152 4.43 -3.66 10.09
N ALA A 153 3.98 -4.89 10.27
CA ALA A 153 3.52 -5.35 11.57
C ALA A 153 4.63 -5.29 12.63
N GLN A 154 4.30 -4.80 13.81
CA GLN A 154 5.23 -4.69 14.94
C GLN A 154 4.68 -5.45 16.14
N THR A 155 5.53 -6.26 16.77
CA THR A 155 5.17 -7.00 17.96
C THR A 155 5.68 -6.29 19.22
N ALA A 156 4.84 -6.23 20.26
CA ALA A 156 5.22 -5.72 21.58
C ALA A 156 4.72 -6.66 22.68
N THR A 157 5.63 -7.12 23.52
CA THR A 157 5.32 -7.91 24.72
C THR A 157 5.11 -6.98 25.89
N LEU A 158 3.96 -7.09 26.56
CA LEU A 158 3.52 -6.24 27.65
C LEU A 158 3.33 -7.08 28.91
N PHE A 159 3.72 -6.55 30.05
CA PHE A 159 3.50 -7.15 31.37
C PHE A 159 2.45 -6.33 32.11
N TYR A 160 1.32 -6.93 32.44
CA TYR A 160 0.23 -6.21 33.09
C TYR A 160 -0.29 -6.94 34.34
N ASN A 161 -0.46 -6.21 35.44
CA ASN A 161 -0.99 -6.74 36.69
C ASN A 161 -2.51 -6.48 36.77
N PHE A 162 -3.29 -7.57 36.81
CA PHE A 162 -4.73 -7.51 36.93
C PHE A 162 -5.22 -8.39 38.09
N LYS A 163 -6.00 -7.83 39.01
CA LYS A 163 -6.53 -8.53 40.19
C LYS A 163 -5.45 -9.29 41.00
N GLY A 164 -4.23 -8.69 41.10
CA GLY A 164 -3.11 -9.28 41.84
C GLY A 164 -2.35 -10.40 41.10
N LYS A 165 -2.70 -10.69 39.86
CA LYS A 165 -2.03 -11.67 38.99
C LYS A 165 -1.35 -10.95 37.82
N GLN A 166 -0.14 -11.40 37.46
CA GLN A 166 0.61 -10.82 36.34
C GLN A 166 0.32 -11.60 35.07
N TYR A 167 -0.11 -10.89 34.04
CA TYR A 167 -0.41 -11.40 32.70
C TYR A 167 0.68 -11.02 31.70
N LEU A 168 0.95 -11.93 30.77
CA LEU A 168 1.78 -11.71 29.58
C LEU A 168 0.89 -11.41 28.40
N LEU A 169 0.95 -10.18 27.87
CA LEU A 169 0.13 -9.71 26.76
C LEU A 169 1.06 -9.49 25.57
N ASN A 170 0.86 -10.20 24.47
CA ASN A 170 1.57 -9.97 23.23
C ASN A 170 0.67 -9.20 22.27
N LEU A 171 0.98 -7.93 22.06
CA LEU A 171 0.34 -7.06 21.09
C LEU A 171 1.06 -7.17 19.75
N ILE A 172 0.33 -7.46 18.68
CA ILE A 172 0.82 -7.40 17.32
C ILE A 172 0.08 -6.26 16.60
N ASP A 173 0.75 -5.13 16.41
CA ASP A 173 0.21 -3.99 15.69
C ASP A 173 0.29 -4.25 14.18
N THR A 174 -0.84 -4.18 13.47
CA THR A 174 -0.97 -4.56 12.06
C THR A 174 -1.23 -3.34 11.17
N PRO A 175 -0.84 -3.37 9.88
CA PRO A 175 -1.25 -2.34 8.93
C PRO A 175 -2.77 -2.21 8.80
N GLY A 176 -3.23 -1.00 8.47
CA GLY A 176 -4.67 -0.73 8.26
C GLY A 176 -5.10 -0.69 6.80
N HIS A 177 -4.17 -0.65 5.83
CA HIS A 177 -4.46 -0.45 4.42
C HIS A 177 -4.56 -1.79 3.66
N VAL A 178 -5.43 -1.85 2.64
CA VAL A 178 -5.70 -3.05 1.84
C VAL A 178 -4.46 -3.65 1.18
N ASP A 179 -3.54 -2.82 0.68
CA ASP A 179 -2.31 -3.27 0.03
C ASP A 179 -1.43 -4.13 0.96
N PHE A 180 -1.63 -4.02 2.27
CA PHE A 180 -0.90 -4.77 3.30
C PHE A 180 -1.76 -5.88 3.96
N SER A 181 -2.88 -6.27 3.36
CA SER A 181 -3.76 -7.34 3.88
C SER A 181 -3.03 -8.67 4.09
N TYR A 182 -2.00 -8.94 3.30
CA TYR A 182 -1.13 -10.10 3.48
C TYR A 182 -0.35 -10.05 4.81
N GLU A 183 0.17 -8.87 5.19
CA GLU A 183 0.81 -8.64 6.50
C GLU A 183 -0.18 -8.86 7.65
N VAL A 184 -1.41 -8.36 7.48
CA VAL A 184 -2.49 -8.55 8.47
C VAL A 184 -2.79 -10.03 8.66
N SER A 185 -3.04 -10.78 7.59
CA SER A 185 -3.36 -12.20 7.62
C SER A 185 -2.28 -13.05 8.33
N ARG A 186 -0.99 -12.75 8.08
CA ARG A 186 0.13 -13.43 8.75
C ARG A 186 0.16 -13.15 10.25
N SER A 187 -0.02 -11.90 10.62
CA SER A 187 0.01 -11.46 12.01
C SER A 187 -1.14 -12.03 12.83
N LEU A 188 -2.32 -12.12 12.21
CA LEU A 188 -3.51 -12.71 12.85
C LEU A 188 -3.33 -14.19 13.20
N SER A 189 -2.53 -14.93 12.44
CA SER A 189 -2.27 -16.37 12.74
C SER A 189 -1.53 -16.62 14.06
N ALA A 190 -0.82 -15.61 14.57
CA ALA A 190 -0.14 -15.68 15.86
C ALA A 190 -1.03 -15.25 17.06
N CYS A 191 -2.27 -14.82 16.79
CA CYS A 191 -3.18 -14.25 17.78
C CYS A 191 -4.34 -15.19 18.12
N GLN A 192 -4.99 -14.97 19.27
CA GLN A 192 -6.23 -15.59 19.69
C GLN A 192 -7.40 -14.62 19.70
N GLY A 193 -7.14 -13.33 19.60
CA GLY A 193 -8.17 -12.30 19.52
C GLY A 193 -7.69 -11.01 18.87
N VAL A 194 -8.66 -10.13 18.57
CA VAL A 194 -8.40 -8.84 17.91
C VAL A 194 -9.22 -7.73 18.55
N LEU A 195 -8.65 -6.54 18.61
CA LEU A 195 -9.34 -5.30 18.92
C LEU A 195 -9.77 -4.66 17.59
N LEU A 196 -11.07 -4.60 17.32
CA LEU A 196 -11.63 -3.94 16.14
C LEU A 196 -11.92 -2.49 16.48
N VAL A 197 -11.05 -1.57 16.05
CA VAL A 197 -11.16 -0.13 16.37
C VAL A 197 -11.97 0.58 15.31
N VAL A 198 -13.06 1.24 15.73
CA VAL A 198 -13.96 2.01 14.87
C VAL A 198 -14.04 3.45 15.38
N ASP A 199 -14.01 4.42 14.49
CA ASP A 199 -14.17 5.84 14.82
C ASP A 199 -15.62 6.17 15.15
N ALA A 200 -15.86 6.82 16.29
CA ALA A 200 -17.21 7.24 16.74
C ALA A 200 -17.89 8.24 15.78
N ASN A 201 -17.12 9.00 15.01
CA ASN A 201 -17.64 9.98 14.05
C ASN A 201 -17.87 9.33 12.67
N GLU A 202 -16.87 8.57 12.16
CA GLU A 202 -16.95 8.00 10.83
C GLU A 202 -17.74 6.68 10.77
N GLY A 203 -17.72 5.88 11.85
CA GLY A 203 -18.35 4.58 11.90
C GLY A 203 -17.65 3.53 11.03
N ILE A 204 -18.39 2.49 10.63
CA ILE A 204 -17.84 1.38 9.83
C ILE A 204 -17.42 1.86 8.44
N GLN A 205 -16.22 1.47 8.03
CA GLN A 205 -15.62 1.75 6.73
C GLN A 205 -15.32 0.43 5.98
N ALA A 206 -14.96 0.51 4.67
CA ALA A 206 -14.71 -0.68 3.85
C ALA A 206 -13.63 -1.61 4.42
N GLN A 207 -12.49 -1.04 4.86
CA GLN A 207 -11.40 -1.81 5.48
C GLN A 207 -11.78 -2.40 6.85
N THR A 208 -12.70 -1.76 7.59
CA THR A 208 -13.24 -2.32 8.83
C THR A 208 -13.94 -3.64 8.55
N VAL A 209 -14.75 -3.68 7.48
CA VAL A 209 -15.47 -4.87 7.04
C VAL A 209 -14.52 -5.97 6.60
N ALA A 210 -13.54 -5.64 5.73
CA ALA A 210 -12.57 -6.61 5.24
C ALA A 210 -11.71 -7.21 6.37
N ASN A 211 -11.17 -6.37 7.25
CA ASN A 211 -10.37 -6.82 8.38
C ASN A 211 -11.17 -7.66 9.39
N PHE A 212 -12.44 -7.34 9.59
CA PHE A 212 -13.33 -8.18 10.40
C PHE A 212 -13.49 -9.59 9.81
N PHE A 213 -13.72 -9.70 8.51
CA PHE A 213 -13.85 -11.00 7.86
C PHE A 213 -12.54 -11.81 7.91
N LEU A 214 -11.37 -11.17 7.76
CA LEU A 214 -10.08 -11.84 7.95
C LEU A 214 -9.94 -12.42 9.37
N ALA A 215 -10.33 -11.66 10.40
CA ALA A 215 -10.32 -12.13 11.78
C ALA A 215 -11.34 -13.25 12.03
N PHE A 216 -12.52 -13.15 11.41
CA PHE A 216 -13.58 -14.15 11.49
C PHE A 216 -13.18 -15.48 10.82
N GLU A 217 -12.58 -15.43 9.63
CA GLU A 217 -12.02 -16.61 8.94
C GLU A 217 -10.93 -17.29 9.77
N ALA A 218 -10.11 -16.49 10.47
CA ALA A 218 -9.10 -16.98 11.39
C ALA A 218 -9.67 -17.48 12.74
N GLN A 219 -11.00 -17.42 12.95
CA GLN A 219 -11.72 -17.85 14.17
C GLN A 219 -11.21 -17.14 15.45
N LEU A 220 -10.87 -15.85 15.35
CA LEU A 220 -10.40 -15.04 16.47
C LEU A 220 -11.56 -14.41 17.25
N SER A 221 -11.36 -14.23 18.56
CA SER A 221 -12.28 -13.43 19.39
C SER A 221 -12.18 -11.95 19.01
N VAL A 222 -13.29 -11.32 18.62
CA VAL A 222 -13.32 -9.91 18.24
C VAL A 222 -13.86 -9.07 19.39
N ILE A 223 -13.11 -8.04 19.79
CA ILE A 223 -13.53 -7.04 20.78
C ILE A 223 -13.74 -5.71 20.07
N PRO A 224 -14.97 -5.22 19.92
CA PRO A 224 -15.24 -3.93 19.27
C PRO A 224 -14.87 -2.77 20.22
N VAL A 225 -14.09 -1.82 19.69
CA VAL A 225 -13.62 -0.63 20.42
C VAL A 225 -14.00 0.63 19.62
N ILE A 226 -14.87 1.47 20.18
CA ILE A 226 -15.31 2.72 19.57
C ILE A 226 -14.42 3.83 20.10
N ASN A 227 -13.57 4.37 19.21
CA ASN A 227 -12.58 5.39 19.54
C ASN A 227 -13.03 6.81 19.16
N LYS A 228 -12.31 7.81 19.65
CA LYS A 228 -12.52 9.25 19.39
C LYS A 228 -13.85 9.78 19.91
N ILE A 229 -14.35 9.26 21.02
CA ILE A 229 -15.57 9.77 21.68
C ILE A 229 -15.45 11.22 22.16
N ASP A 230 -14.24 11.78 22.17
CA ASP A 230 -13.93 13.18 22.52
C ASP A 230 -14.28 14.18 21.43
N LEU A 231 -14.59 13.74 20.21
CA LEU A 231 -14.97 14.63 19.12
C LEU A 231 -16.38 15.17 19.30
N LYS A 232 -16.60 16.44 18.91
CA LYS A 232 -17.91 17.08 19.02
C LYS A 232 -19.03 16.42 18.22
N ASN A 233 -18.66 15.76 17.12
CA ASN A 233 -19.57 15.08 16.20
C ASN A 233 -19.58 13.57 16.41
N ALA A 234 -18.99 13.07 17.51
CA ALA A 234 -18.98 11.66 17.83
C ALA A 234 -20.40 11.18 18.18
N ASP A 235 -20.83 10.09 17.54
CA ASP A 235 -22.08 9.42 17.84
C ASP A 235 -21.83 7.92 18.08
N PRO A 236 -21.40 7.56 19.29
CA PRO A 236 -21.10 6.17 19.62
C PRO A 236 -22.31 5.25 19.53
N GLU A 237 -23.52 5.73 19.84
CA GLU A 237 -24.74 4.92 19.80
C GLU A 237 -25.12 4.50 18.38
N ARG A 238 -24.92 5.40 17.42
CA ARG A 238 -25.09 5.09 15.99
C ARG A 238 -24.11 4.00 15.56
N VAL A 239 -22.82 4.11 15.99
CA VAL A 239 -21.79 3.17 15.62
C VAL A 239 -22.04 1.79 16.25
N GLU A 240 -22.52 1.73 17.49
CA GLU A 240 -22.97 0.48 18.12
C GLU A 240 -24.06 -0.23 17.31
N LYS A 241 -25.05 0.53 16.83
CA LYS A 241 -26.11 -0.01 15.95
C LYS A 241 -25.56 -0.53 14.61
N GLN A 242 -24.54 0.14 14.06
CA GLN A 242 -23.88 -0.31 12.84
C GLN A 242 -23.12 -1.64 13.09
N ILE A 243 -22.38 -1.73 14.19
CA ILE A 243 -21.60 -2.93 14.57
C ILE A 243 -22.55 -4.12 14.77
N GLU A 244 -23.64 -3.94 15.52
CA GLU A 244 -24.67 -4.96 15.73
C GLU A 244 -25.28 -5.43 14.39
N LYS A 245 -25.66 -4.49 13.50
CA LYS A 245 -26.28 -4.82 12.23
C LYS A 245 -25.36 -5.49 11.20
N VAL A 246 -24.08 -5.12 11.17
CA VAL A 246 -23.12 -5.59 10.15
C VAL A 246 -22.35 -6.82 10.60
N PHE A 247 -22.00 -6.90 11.90
CA PHE A 247 -21.13 -7.94 12.43
C PHE A 247 -21.85 -8.88 13.42
N ASP A 248 -23.13 -8.62 13.72
CA ASP A 248 -23.92 -9.41 14.68
C ASP A 248 -23.28 -9.47 16.09
N ILE A 249 -22.61 -8.37 16.50
CA ILE A 249 -22.00 -8.23 17.83
C ILE A 249 -22.90 -7.36 18.70
N PRO A 250 -23.29 -7.81 19.93
CA PRO A 250 -24.14 -7.05 20.84
C PRO A 250 -23.55 -5.69 21.21
N ARG A 251 -24.41 -4.67 21.39
CA ARG A 251 -23.98 -3.28 21.70
C ARG A 251 -23.27 -3.17 23.04
N ASP A 252 -23.69 -3.95 24.03
CA ASP A 252 -23.11 -3.97 25.37
C ASP A 252 -21.67 -4.51 25.39
N GLU A 253 -21.24 -5.19 24.35
CA GLU A 253 -19.86 -5.63 24.19
C GLU A 253 -18.92 -4.54 23.67
N CYS A 254 -19.47 -3.43 23.12
CA CYS A 254 -18.70 -2.32 22.57
C CYS A 254 -18.05 -1.48 23.69
N ILE A 255 -16.74 -1.25 23.59
CA ILE A 255 -15.99 -0.43 24.53
C ILE A 255 -15.77 0.97 23.95
N LYS A 256 -16.28 2.00 24.64
CA LYS A 256 -16.16 3.41 24.23
C LYS A 256 -14.91 4.02 24.83
N ILE A 257 -14.00 4.55 24.01
CA ILE A 257 -12.71 5.10 24.43
C ILE A 257 -12.36 6.41 23.75
N SER A 258 -11.44 7.17 24.35
CA SER A 258 -10.64 8.18 23.66
C SER A 258 -9.16 7.84 23.84
N ALA A 259 -8.54 7.29 22.81
CA ALA A 259 -7.10 7.00 22.80
C ALA A 259 -6.27 8.29 22.95
N LYS A 260 -6.74 9.41 22.39
CA LYS A 260 -6.07 10.71 22.48
C LYS A 260 -6.02 11.24 23.90
N LEU A 261 -7.12 11.17 24.65
CA LEU A 261 -7.23 11.64 26.02
C LEU A 261 -6.83 10.57 27.06
N GLY A 262 -6.72 9.32 26.64
CA GLY A 262 -6.47 8.18 27.54
C GLY A 262 -7.71 7.73 28.33
N THR A 263 -8.91 8.13 27.88
CA THR A 263 -10.15 7.81 28.59
C THR A 263 -10.54 6.36 28.35
N ASN A 264 -10.83 5.64 29.41
CA ASN A 264 -11.35 4.25 29.42
C ASN A 264 -10.47 3.20 28.72
N ILE A 265 -9.15 3.45 28.61
CA ILE A 265 -8.22 2.50 27.98
C ILE A 265 -8.00 1.27 28.84
N GLU A 266 -8.07 1.42 30.16
CA GLU A 266 -7.91 0.29 31.11
C GLU A 266 -8.97 -0.79 30.90
N SER A 267 -10.21 -0.38 30.57
CA SER A 267 -11.29 -1.33 30.24
C SER A 267 -10.98 -2.17 29.00
N VAL A 268 -10.17 -1.66 28.06
CA VAL A 268 -9.71 -2.44 26.90
C VAL A 268 -8.78 -3.57 27.35
N LEU A 269 -7.79 -3.26 28.23
CA LEU A 269 -6.89 -4.30 28.78
C LEU A 269 -7.65 -5.35 29.61
N GLN A 270 -8.64 -4.90 30.39
CA GLN A 270 -9.50 -5.84 31.14
C GLN A 270 -10.27 -6.76 30.18
N ALA A 271 -10.87 -6.22 29.13
CA ALA A 271 -11.59 -7.01 28.14
C ALA A 271 -10.65 -7.99 27.39
N VAL A 272 -9.42 -7.58 27.06
CA VAL A 272 -8.40 -8.48 26.47
C VAL A 272 -8.16 -9.68 27.39
N ILE A 273 -8.00 -9.47 28.68
CA ILE A 273 -7.76 -10.56 29.65
C ILE A 273 -8.98 -11.46 29.83
N GLU A 274 -10.19 -10.88 29.92
CA GLU A 274 -11.42 -11.59 30.24
C GLU A 274 -12.07 -12.27 29.03
N ARG A 275 -12.01 -11.65 27.82
CA ARG A 275 -12.74 -12.12 26.62
C ARG A 275 -11.88 -12.88 25.63
N ILE A 276 -10.57 -12.63 25.58
CA ILE A 276 -9.67 -13.38 24.68
C ILE A 276 -9.26 -14.67 25.37
N PRO A 277 -9.45 -15.84 24.74
CA PRO A 277 -9.03 -17.11 25.32
C PRO A 277 -7.51 -17.22 25.36
N PRO A 278 -6.95 -17.99 26.32
CA PRO A 278 -5.54 -18.33 26.30
C PRO A 278 -5.19 -19.18 25.06
N PRO A 279 -3.94 -19.19 24.61
CA PRO A 279 -3.51 -19.99 23.48
C PRO A 279 -3.67 -21.49 23.78
N LYS A 280 -4.15 -22.25 22.79
CA LYS A 280 -4.32 -23.72 22.89
C LYS A 280 -2.99 -24.39 22.53
N VAL A 281 -2.11 -24.58 23.49
CA VAL A 281 -0.73 -25.02 23.29
C VAL A 281 -0.31 -26.04 24.38
N CYS A 282 0.73 -26.83 24.08
CA CYS A 282 1.28 -27.82 25.04
C CYS A 282 2.80 -27.62 25.19
N ARG A 283 3.26 -27.40 26.43
CA ARG A 283 4.69 -27.20 26.74
C ARG A 283 5.49 -28.50 26.78
N GLU A 284 4.83 -29.63 26.95
CA GLU A 284 5.45 -30.96 27.07
C GLU A 284 5.72 -31.59 25.68
N ASN A 285 5.04 -31.12 24.65
CA ASN A 285 5.22 -31.58 23.28
C ASN A 285 6.58 -31.15 22.70
N PRO A 286 7.08 -31.80 21.64
CA PRO A 286 8.24 -31.33 20.88
C PRO A 286 8.02 -29.92 20.36
N LEU A 287 9.09 -29.14 20.25
CA LEU A 287 9.06 -27.76 19.73
C LEU A 287 8.37 -27.68 18.36
N ARG A 288 7.40 -26.79 18.26
CA ARG A 288 6.72 -26.41 17.03
C ARG A 288 6.47 -24.91 17.05
N ALA A 289 7.30 -24.16 16.31
CA ALA A 289 7.24 -22.71 16.24
C ALA A 289 6.94 -22.25 14.80
N LEU A 290 5.99 -21.34 14.66
CA LEU A 290 5.62 -20.70 13.38
C LEU A 290 6.41 -19.42 13.20
N VAL A 291 7.07 -19.27 12.06
CA VAL A 291 7.67 -18.01 11.63
C VAL A 291 6.58 -17.17 10.96
N PHE A 292 6.10 -16.12 11.61
CA PHE A 292 5.04 -15.27 11.05
C PHE A 292 5.56 -13.97 10.44
N ASP A 293 6.78 -13.53 10.83
CA ASP A 293 7.49 -12.40 10.23
C ASP A 293 9.00 -12.59 10.35
N SER A 294 9.78 -11.87 9.53
CA SER A 294 11.24 -11.88 9.59
C SER A 294 11.82 -10.51 9.22
N THR A 295 12.94 -10.18 9.83
CA THR A 295 13.72 -8.99 9.52
C THR A 295 15.16 -9.36 9.31
N PHE A 296 15.85 -8.64 8.44
CA PHE A 296 17.28 -8.86 8.18
C PHE A 296 18.12 -7.75 8.81
N ASP A 297 19.06 -8.16 9.63
CA ASP A 297 20.09 -7.29 10.20
C ASP A 297 21.44 -7.62 9.56
N GLN A 298 22.22 -6.60 9.14
CA GLN A 298 23.49 -6.80 8.43
C GLN A 298 24.57 -7.51 9.26
N TYR A 299 24.48 -7.42 10.59
CA TYR A 299 25.48 -7.97 11.52
C TYR A 299 25.06 -9.30 12.12
N ARG A 300 23.76 -9.47 12.38
CA ARG A 300 23.20 -10.64 13.08
C ARG A 300 22.52 -11.65 12.15
N GLY A 301 22.33 -11.29 10.89
CA GLY A 301 21.58 -12.09 9.92
C GLY A 301 20.07 -11.97 10.07
N VAL A 302 19.34 -13.05 9.83
CA VAL A 302 17.90 -13.06 9.92
C VAL A 302 17.43 -13.16 11.35
N ILE A 303 16.56 -12.25 11.74
CA ILE A 303 15.80 -12.23 13.00
C ILE A 303 14.39 -12.71 12.66
N ALA A 304 14.06 -13.93 13.06
CA ALA A 304 12.74 -14.51 12.82
C ALA A 304 11.80 -14.20 13.99
N ASN A 305 10.66 -13.60 13.73
CA ASN A 305 9.58 -13.45 14.70
C ASN A 305 8.75 -14.73 14.71
N ILE A 306 8.68 -15.37 15.89
CA ILE A 306 8.10 -16.70 16.05
C ILE A 306 6.95 -16.69 17.07
N ALA A 307 5.92 -17.48 16.77
CA ALA A 307 4.87 -17.86 17.72
C ALA A 307 5.04 -19.34 18.07
N LEU A 308 5.21 -19.65 19.35
CA LEU A 308 5.41 -21.02 19.82
C LEU A 308 4.07 -21.70 20.05
N PHE A 309 3.78 -22.76 19.28
CA PHE A 309 2.59 -23.59 19.43
C PHE A 309 2.83 -24.73 20.39
N ASP A 310 4.00 -25.38 20.36
CA ASP A 310 4.33 -26.46 21.26
C ASP A 310 5.80 -26.36 21.73
N GLY A 311 6.07 -26.94 22.90
CA GLY A 311 7.39 -27.15 23.43
C GLY A 311 8.07 -25.88 23.97
N VAL A 312 9.40 -25.93 23.94
CA VAL A 312 10.31 -24.88 24.48
C VAL A 312 11.48 -24.74 23.55
N VAL A 313 11.95 -23.52 23.33
CA VAL A 313 13.20 -23.22 22.63
C VAL A 313 14.16 -22.46 23.54
N SER A 314 15.41 -22.85 23.52
CA SER A 314 16.49 -22.26 24.34
C SER A 314 17.66 -21.86 23.46
N LYS A 315 18.48 -20.93 23.96
CA LYS A 315 19.76 -20.61 23.34
C LYS A 315 20.64 -21.86 23.29
N GLY A 316 21.26 -22.16 22.14
CA GLY A 316 22.12 -23.31 21.88
C GLY A 316 21.39 -24.54 21.33
N ASP A 317 20.05 -24.52 21.24
CA ASP A 317 19.29 -25.61 20.66
C ASP A 317 19.56 -25.70 19.14
N LYS A 318 19.53 -26.92 18.61
CA LYS A 318 19.61 -27.18 17.16
C LYS A 318 18.19 -27.32 16.60
N ILE A 319 17.80 -26.39 15.77
CA ILE A 319 16.50 -26.34 15.12
C ILE A 319 16.60 -26.68 13.64
N VAL A 320 15.53 -27.15 13.05
CA VAL A 320 15.39 -27.48 11.63
C VAL A 320 14.20 -26.72 11.06
N SER A 321 14.41 -26.11 9.90
CA SER A 321 13.33 -25.53 9.09
C SER A 321 12.59 -26.65 8.34
N ALA A 322 11.28 -26.69 8.46
CA ALA A 322 10.46 -27.71 7.79
C ALA A 322 10.49 -27.55 6.25
N HIS A 323 10.65 -26.32 5.76
CA HIS A 323 10.70 -26.01 4.34
C HIS A 323 12.08 -26.34 3.74
N THR A 324 13.15 -25.77 4.29
CA THR A 324 14.50 -25.92 3.71
C THR A 324 15.20 -27.21 4.14
N LYS A 325 14.73 -27.89 5.17
CA LYS A 325 15.35 -29.07 5.83
C LYS A 325 16.78 -28.82 6.35
N LYS A 326 17.21 -27.55 6.43
CA LYS A 326 18.50 -27.18 6.97
C LYS A 326 18.44 -27.08 8.50
N THR A 327 19.57 -27.40 9.14
CA THR A 327 19.73 -27.32 10.59
C THR A 327 20.47 -26.05 10.95
N TYR A 328 20.00 -25.34 11.96
CA TYR A 328 20.60 -24.10 12.48
C TYR A 328 20.76 -24.22 14.01
N GLU A 329 21.75 -23.52 14.55
CA GLU A 329 21.95 -23.40 15.99
C GLU A 329 21.38 -22.06 16.45
N VAL A 330 20.61 -22.08 17.53
CA VAL A 330 19.96 -20.90 18.09
C VAL A 330 21.00 -20.06 18.84
N ASN A 331 21.35 -18.92 18.30
CA ASN A 331 22.30 -18.00 18.91
C ASN A 331 21.66 -17.18 20.03
N GLU A 332 20.43 -16.74 19.80
CA GLU A 332 19.71 -15.87 20.71
C GLU A 332 18.18 -16.06 20.57
N VAL A 333 17.47 -15.99 21.69
CA VAL A 333 16.00 -15.94 21.77
C VAL A 333 15.61 -14.81 22.71
N GLY A 334 14.44 -14.20 22.47
CA GLY A 334 13.97 -13.12 23.31
C GLY A 334 12.57 -12.64 22.99
N VAL A 335 12.15 -11.60 23.70
CA VAL A 335 10.87 -10.92 23.54
C VAL A 335 11.05 -9.48 23.09
N LEU A 336 10.03 -8.87 22.54
CA LEU A 336 10.01 -7.50 22.02
C LEU A 336 9.25 -6.59 23.02
N ASN A 337 9.97 -5.74 23.80
CA ASN A 337 9.34 -4.88 24.81
C ASN A 337 9.91 -3.44 24.80
N PRO A 338 9.47 -2.53 23.96
CA PRO A 338 9.15 -2.67 22.53
C PRO A 338 10.39 -3.01 21.70
N ASN A 339 11.59 -2.88 22.31
CA ASN A 339 12.86 -3.28 21.71
C ASN A 339 13.18 -4.73 22.07
N GLU A 340 14.09 -5.32 21.31
CA GLU A 340 14.55 -6.68 21.54
C GLU A 340 15.16 -6.83 22.94
N GLN A 341 14.61 -7.75 23.72
CA GLN A 341 15.14 -8.14 25.03
C GLN A 341 15.48 -9.64 25.02
N PRO A 342 16.75 -10.00 25.05
CA PRO A 342 17.18 -11.38 25.05
C PRO A 342 16.74 -12.08 26.35
N THR A 343 16.18 -13.27 26.18
CA THR A 343 15.82 -14.18 27.28
C THR A 343 16.63 -15.47 27.20
N GLN A 344 16.47 -16.36 28.17
CA GLN A 344 17.15 -17.67 28.11
C GLN A 344 16.32 -18.68 27.32
N LYS A 345 15.00 -18.65 27.48
CA LYS A 345 14.04 -19.61 26.92
C LYS A 345 12.75 -18.92 26.54
N LEU A 346 12.09 -19.46 25.53
CA LEU A 346 10.70 -19.16 25.20
C LEU A 346 9.88 -20.45 25.29
N TYR A 347 8.66 -20.32 25.76
CA TYR A 347 7.73 -21.44 26.03
C TYR A 347 6.53 -21.39 25.10
N ALA A 348 5.90 -22.55 24.88
CA ALA A 348 4.67 -22.62 24.10
C ALA A 348 3.62 -21.61 24.60
N GLY A 349 2.94 -20.95 23.66
CA GLY A 349 1.99 -19.84 23.86
C GLY A 349 2.61 -18.46 23.85
N GLN A 350 3.92 -18.34 23.89
CA GLN A 350 4.63 -17.04 23.84
C GLN A 350 4.99 -16.66 22.41
N VAL A 351 5.07 -15.35 22.18
CA VAL A 351 5.54 -14.75 20.95
C VAL A 351 6.87 -14.05 21.24
N GLY A 352 7.84 -14.20 20.35
CA GLY A 352 9.14 -13.59 20.52
C GLY A 352 9.98 -13.64 19.24
N PHE A 353 11.26 -13.35 19.37
CA PHE A 353 12.20 -13.43 18.26
C PHE A 353 13.26 -14.53 18.46
N LEU A 354 13.81 -14.99 17.35
CA LEU A 354 14.85 -16.01 17.31
C LEU A 354 15.92 -15.63 16.29
N ILE A 355 17.19 -15.76 16.66
CA ILE A 355 18.35 -15.57 15.79
C ILE A 355 19.13 -16.87 15.74
N ALA A 356 19.25 -17.46 14.56
CA ALA A 356 19.89 -18.76 14.36
C ALA A 356 20.99 -18.74 13.28
N GLY A 357 21.60 -17.59 13.02
CA GLY A 357 22.70 -17.46 12.06
C GLY A 357 22.29 -17.73 10.61
N MET A 358 21.02 -17.64 10.29
CA MET A 358 20.48 -17.68 8.92
C MET A 358 20.97 -16.46 8.15
N LYS A 359 21.48 -16.65 6.93
CA LYS A 359 22.10 -15.58 6.13
C LYS A 359 21.17 -14.97 5.11
N ASP A 360 20.19 -15.75 4.66
CA ASP A 360 19.18 -15.33 3.69
C ASP A 360 17.79 -15.45 4.29
N VAL A 361 16.90 -14.50 3.96
CA VAL A 361 15.49 -14.55 4.38
C VAL A 361 14.76 -15.76 3.79
N THR A 362 15.23 -16.29 2.66
CA THR A 362 14.74 -17.56 2.11
C THR A 362 14.97 -18.76 3.02
N GLU A 363 15.89 -18.66 3.99
CA GLU A 363 16.16 -19.69 5.00
C GLU A 363 15.18 -19.62 6.21
N ALA A 364 14.59 -18.43 6.47
CA ALA A 364 13.52 -18.23 7.44
C ALA A 364 12.26 -17.76 6.70
N GLN A 365 11.75 -18.62 5.83
CA GLN A 365 10.57 -18.30 5.04
C GLN A 365 9.38 -18.08 5.96
N ILE A 366 8.62 -17.01 5.68
CA ILE A 366 7.40 -16.71 6.42
C ILE A 366 6.37 -17.81 6.19
N GLY A 367 5.77 -18.33 7.28
CA GLY A 367 4.91 -19.50 7.26
C GLY A 367 5.64 -20.84 7.49
N ASP A 368 6.97 -20.81 7.64
CA ASP A 368 7.73 -22.02 7.93
C ASP A 368 7.56 -22.47 9.39
N THR A 369 7.74 -23.76 9.60
CA THR A 369 7.70 -24.38 10.93
C THR A 369 9.12 -24.74 11.35
N LEU A 370 9.53 -24.24 12.52
CA LEU A 370 10.80 -24.58 13.15
C LEU A 370 10.57 -25.66 14.23
N TYR A 371 11.39 -26.70 14.20
CA TYR A 371 11.33 -27.80 15.17
C TYR A 371 12.73 -28.25 15.60
N LEU A 372 12.85 -28.99 16.71
CA LEU A 372 14.13 -29.50 17.20
C LEU A 372 14.67 -30.60 16.27
N HIS A 373 15.96 -30.61 16.03
CA HIS A 373 16.64 -31.53 15.10
C HIS A 373 16.33 -33.01 15.38
N ASN A 374 16.19 -33.40 16.64
CA ASN A 374 15.97 -34.79 17.02
C ASN A 374 14.50 -35.17 17.12
N HIS A 375 13.57 -34.24 16.93
CA HIS A 375 12.12 -34.44 17.11
C HIS A 375 11.35 -33.88 15.91
N PRO A 376 11.32 -34.58 14.77
CA PRO A 376 10.56 -34.14 13.61
C PRO A 376 9.07 -34.07 13.95
N VAL A 377 8.41 -33.00 13.54
CA VAL A 377 6.99 -32.73 13.79
C VAL A 377 6.25 -32.49 12.48
N GLU A 378 4.94 -32.63 12.50
CA GLU A 378 4.10 -32.25 11.37
C GLU A 378 4.14 -30.70 11.21
N PRO A 379 4.48 -30.18 9.99
CA PRO A 379 4.50 -28.75 9.75
C PRO A 379 3.14 -28.11 9.99
N LEU A 380 3.14 -26.91 10.55
CA LEU A 380 1.95 -26.07 10.63
C LEU A 380 1.48 -25.68 9.22
N PRO A 381 0.18 -25.42 9.02
CA PRO A 381 -0.28 -24.88 7.75
C PRO A 381 0.42 -23.55 7.48
N GLY A 382 1.16 -23.49 6.38
CA GLY A 382 1.86 -22.28 5.95
C GLY A 382 0.90 -21.24 5.41
N PHE A 383 1.46 -20.08 5.05
CA PHE A 383 0.68 -19.01 4.41
C PHE A 383 0.60 -19.23 2.90
N LYS A 384 -0.50 -18.79 2.30
CA LYS A 384 -0.58 -18.65 0.84
C LYS A 384 0.49 -17.64 0.40
N SER A 385 1.23 -17.93 -0.68
CA SER A 385 2.19 -16.97 -1.21
C SER A 385 1.50 -15.68 -1.63
N ALA A 386 2.11 -14.54 -1.30
CA ALA A 386 1.63 -13.25 -1.78
C ALA A 386 1.62 -13.22 -3.31
N LYS A 387 0.49 -12.86 -3.91
CA LYS A 387 0.37 -12.68 -5.36
C LYS A 387 0.55 -11.21 -5.69
N PRO A 388 1.56 -10.83 -6.49
CA PRO A 388 1.70 -9.46 -6.92
C PRO A 388 0.55 -9.08 -7.85
N MET A 389 -0.09 -7.95 -7.57
CA MET A 389 -1.20 -7.43 -8.35
C MET A 389 -0.78 -6.30 -9.29
N VAL A 390 0.30 -5.58 -8.96
CA VAL A 390 0.80 -4.44 -9.72
C VAL A 390 2.27 -4.63 -10.03
N PHE A 391 2.68 -4.38 -11.27
CA PHE A 391 4.06 -4.47 -11.72
C PHE A 391 4.56 -3.14 -12.23
N ALA A 392 5.78 -2.76 -11.87
CA ALA A 392 6.44 -1.56 -12.39
C ALA A 392 7.89 -1.85 -12.75
N GLY A 393 8.38 -1.21 -13.80
CA GLY A 393 9.79 -1.22 -14.14
C GLY A 393 10.53 -0.19 -13.27
N VAL A 394 11.65 -0.60 -12.70
CA VAL A 394 12.51 0.20 -11.83
C VAL A 394 13.89 0.30 -12.47
N TYR A 395 14.29 1.51 -12.84
CA TYR A 395 15.54 1.76 -13.54
C TYR A 395 16.36 2.82 -12.79
N PRO A 396 17.69 2.71 -12.76
CA PRO A 396 18.52 3.77 -12.18
C PRO A 396 18.45 5.04 -13.02
N ILE A 397 18.55 6.21 -12.40
CA ILE A 397 18.65 7.48 -13.11
C ILE A 397 19.91 7.50 -13.98
N ASP A 398 21.03 7.05 -13.43
CA ASP A 398 22.28 6.85 -14.15
C ASP A 398 22.70 5.39 -14.14
N GLN A 399 23.10 4.85 -15.30
CA GLN A 399 23.53 3.46 -15.42
C GLN A 399 24.81 3.13 -14.60
N SER A 400 25.59 4.14 -14.20
CA SER A 400 26.71 3.98 -13.27
C SER A 400 26.25 3.51 -11.87
N GLU A 401 25.02 3.84 -11.47
CA GLU A 401 24.43 3.47 -10.17
C GLU A 401 23.74 2.09 -10.18
N TYR A 402 23.77 1.37 -11.29
CA TYR A 402 23.13 0.06 -11.42
C TYR A 402 23.49 -0.92 -10.28
N ASN A 403 24.77 -1.00 -9.92
CA ASN A 403 25.21 -1.92 -8.87
C ASN A 403 24.74 -1.49 -7.47
N ASN A 404 24.69 -0.18 -7.20
CA ASN A 404 24.15 0.37 -5.96
C ASN A 404 22.66 0.06 -5.84
N LEU A 405 21.90 0.33 -6.90
CA LEU A 405 20.47 0.04 -6.95
C LEU A 405 20.19 -1.46 -6.82
N LYS A 406 20.98 -2.31 -7.47
CA LYS A 406 20.90 -3.77 -7.30
C LYS A 406 21.03 -4.17 -5.83
N SER A 407 22.07 -3.70 -5.15
CA SER A 407 22.30 -3.99 -3.73
C SER A 407 21.18 -3.43 -2.84
N ALA A 408 20.63 -2.24 -3.16
CA ALA A 408 19.52 -1.63 -2.44
C ALA A 408 18.24 -2.46 -2.58
N ILE A 409 17.87 -2.88 -3.80
CA ILE A 409 16.71 -3.75 -4.06
C ILE A 409 16.88 -5.08 -3.33
N GLU A 410 18.04 -5.74 -3.45
CA GLU A 410 18.30 -7.01 -2.77
C GLU A 410 18.15 -6.90 -1.25
N LYS A 411 18.68 -5.84 -0.64
CA LYS A 411 18.56 -5.60 0.81
C LYS A 411 17.12 -5.27 1.24
N LEU A 412 16.42 -4.48 0.44
CA LEU A 412 15.05 -4.09 0.79
C LEU A 412 14.08 -5.27 0.64
N THR A 413 14.26 -6.11 -0.39
CA THR A 413 13.45 -7.32 -0.58
C THR A 413 13.74 -8.40 0.47
N LEU A 414 14.90 -8.38 1.13
CA LEU A 414 15.13 -9.22 2.32
C LEU A 414 14.18 -8.86 3.48
N ASN A 415 13.78 -7.60 3.59
CA ASN A 415 12.85 -7.12 4.62
C ASN A 415 11.39 -7.10 4.17
N ASP A 416 11.14 -7.32 2.87
CA ASP A 416 9.82 -7.32 2.28
C ASP A 416 9.67 -8.50 1.29
N SER A 417 9.28 -9.64 1.83
CA SER A 417 9.14 -10.90 1.08
C SER A 417 7.95 -10.92 0.11
N SER A 418 7.09 -9.91 0.13
CA SER A 418 5.92 -9.82 -0.76
C SER A 418 6.27 -9.28 -2.14
N VAL A 419 7.44 -8.65 -2.31
CA VAL A 419 7.91 -8.11 -3.58
C VAL A 419 8.54 -9.19 -4.44
N THR A 420 8.08 -9.31 -5.69
CA THR A 420 8.71 -10.20 -6.68
C THR A 420 9.66 -9.42 -7.57
N VAL A 421 10.84 -9.98 -7.85
CA VAL A 421 11.91 -9.31 -8.60
C VAL A 421 12.21 -10.05 -9.89
N HIS A 422 12.00 -9.37 -11.03
CA HIS A 422 12.38 -9.86 -12.36
C HIS A 422 13.40 -8.91 -12.97
N ARG A 423 14.41 -9.45 -13.64
CA ARG A 423 15.35 -8.61 -14.42
C ARG A 423 14.64 -8.09 -15.67
N ASP A 424 14.80 -6.84 -15.96
CA ASP A 424 14.27 -6.19 -17.16
C ASP A 424 15.35 -5.32 -17.82
N SER A 425 15.20 -5.06 -19.10
CA SER A 425 16.10 -4.18 -19.84
C SER A 425 15.32 -3.41 -20.88
N SER A 426 15.65 -2.15 -21.04
CA SER A 426 15.00 -1.21 -21.92
C SER A 426 16.02 -0.59 -22.86
N LEU A 427 15.63 -0.33 -24.11
CA LEU A 427 16.48 0.36 -25.08
C LEU A 427 16.74 1.82 -24.69
N ALA A 428 15.79 2.48 -24.03
CA ALA A 428 15.91 3.88 -23.64
C ALA A 428 16.47 4.08 -22.24
N LEU A 429 16.14 3.19 -21.27
CA LEU A 429 16.51 3.34 -19.85
C LEU A 429 17.67 2.41 -19.44
N GLY A 430 18.09 1.49 -20.31
CA GLY A 430 19.16 0.53 -20.04
C GLY A 430 18.71 -0.66 -19.18
N ALA A 431 19.63 -1.20 -18.38
CA ALA A 431 19.36 -2.34 -17.50
C ALA A 431 18.63 -1.91 -16.23
N GLY A 432 17.66 -2.71 -15.80
CA GLY A 432 16.83 -2.46 -14.63
C GLY A 432 16.10 -3.72 -14.15
N TRP A 433 15.04 -3.53 -13.40
CA TRP A 433 14.21 -4.59 -12.85
C TRP A 433 12.72 -4.29 -13.05
N ARG A 434 11.93 -5.34 -13.17
CA ARG A 434 10.48 -5.28 -13.08
C ARG A 434 10.06 -5.90 -11.77
N LEU A 435 9.52 -5.07 -10.90
CA LEU A 435 9.11 -5.47 -9.57
C LEU A 435 7.58 -5.65 -9.54
N GLY A 436 7.14 -6.68 -8.83
CA GLY A 436 5.73 -6.91 -8.57
C GLY A 436 5.39 -6.59 -7.12
N PHE A 437 4.32 -5.82 -6.92
CA PHE A 437 3.86 -5.29 -5.65
C PHE A 437 2.43 -5.74 -5.36
N LEU A 438 2.02 -5.72 -4.10
CA LEU A 438 0.66 -6.05 -3.68
C LEU A 438 -0.37 -5.00 -4.14
N GLY A 439 0.05 -3.73 -4.18
CA GLY A 439 -0.79 -2.62 -4.61
C GLY A 439 0.02 -1.37 -4.93
N LEU A 440 -0.68 -0.27 -5.22
CA LEU A 440 -0.06 1.00 -5.61
C LEU A 440 0.66 1.67 -4.44
N LEU A 441 0.03 1.71 -3.26
CA LEU A 441 0.63 2.29 -2.05
C LEU A 441 1.89 1.53 -1.66
N HIS A 442 1.87 0.20 -1.77
CA HIS A 442 3.04 -0.63 -1.52
C HIS A 442 4.20 -0.26 -2.47
N MET A 443 3.93 -0.06 -3.76
CA MET A 443 4.93 0.39 -4.75
C MET A 443 5.51 1.76 -4.38
N GLU A 444 4.68 2.71 -3.97
CA GLU A 444 5.14 4.05 -3.57
C GLU A 444 5.98 4.03 -2.31
N VAL A 445 5.56 3.26 -1.29
CA VAL A 445 6.31 3.08 -0.05
C VAL A 445 7.66 2.43 -0.32
N PHE A 446 7.70 1.39 -1.16
CA PHE A 446 8.93 0.73 -1.55
C PHE A 446 9.92 1.70 -2.22
N ASN A 447 9.41 2.54 -3.15
CA ASN A 447 10.22 3.55 -3.81
C ASN A 447 10.75 4.61 -2.83
N GLN A 448 9.90 5.10 -1.92
CA GLN A 448 10.30 6.08 -0.90
C GLN A 448 11.34 5.50 0.06
N ARG A 449 11.25 4.21 0.40
CA ARG A 449 12.25 3.50 1.21
C ARG A 449 13.58 3.33 0.47
N LEU A 450 13.57 3.02 -0.85
CA LEU A 450 14.79 2.99 -1.66
C LEU A 450 15.53 4.33 -1.61
N GLU A 451 14.81 5.42 -1.69
CA GLU A 451 15.39 6.76 -1.63
C GLU A 451 15.87 7.13 -0.22
N GLN A 452 15.05 6.89 0.82
CA GLN A 452 15.37 7.29 2.20
C GLN A 452 16.41 6.40 2.88
N GLU A 453 16.31 5.07 2.72
CA GLU A 453 17.18 4.12 3.44
C GLU A 453 18.48 3.85 2.69
N TYR A 454 18.48 3.92 1.35
CA TYR A 454 19.63 3.53 0.51
C TYR A 454 20.14 4.65 -0.40
N ASN A 455 19.53 5.83 -0.35
CA ASN A 455 19.85 6.97 -1.23
C ASN A 455 19.88 6.58 -2.73
N ALA A 456 18.98 5.67 -3.12
CA ALA A 456 18.87 5.16 -4.48
C ALA A 456 17.69 5.81 -5.19
N SER A 457 17.97 6.84 -6.01
CA SER A 457 16.95 7.49 -6.82
C SER A 457 16.67 6.69 -8.09
N VAL A 458 15.40 6.41 -8.37
CA VAL A 458 15.00 5.54 -9.47
C VAL A 458 13.95 6.16 -10.38
N ILE A 459 13.88 5.66 -11.61
CA ILE A 459 12.81 5.93 -12.56
C ILE A 459 11.81 4.78 -12.48
N LEU A 460 10.56 5.08 -12.09
CA LEU A 460 9.46 4.13 -12.13
C LEU A 460 8.70 4.26 -13.44
N THR A 461 8.45 3.12 -14.10
CA THR A 461 7.53 3.09 -15.23
C THR A 461 6.08 3.09 -14.76
N THR A 462 5.14 3.30 -15.69
CA THR A 462 3.70 3.20 -15.39
C THR A 462 3.37 1.84 -14.80
N PRO A 463 2.59 1.78 -13.69
CA PRO A 463 2.17 0.53 -13.12
C PRO A 463 1.30 -0.26 -14.11
N THR A 464 1.51 -1.56 -14.18
CA THR A 464 0.81 -2.50 -15.06
C THR A 464 0.27 -3.67 -14.25
N VAL A 465 -0.77 -4.32 -14.76
CA VAL A 465 -1.38 -5.50 -14.13
C VAL A 465 -0.99 -6.77 -14.88
N PRO A 466 -0.95 -7.96 -14.22
CA PRO A 466 -0.63 -9.21 -14.89
C PRO A 466 -1.81 -9.68 -15.75
N TYR A 467 -1.68 -9.61 -17.06
CA TYR A 467 -2.66 -10.17 -18.00
C TYR A 467 -2.37 -11.62 -18.28
N LYS A 468 -3.40 -12.39 -18.65
CA LYS A 468 -3.23 -13.74 -19.18
C LYS A 468 -3.70 -13.81 -20.62
N ALA A 469 -3.04 -14.67 -21.41
CA ALA A 469 -3.43 -14.94 -22.78
C ALA A 469 -3.51 -16.46 -22.99
N VAL A 470 -4.64 -16.92 -23.53
CA VAL A 470 -4.85 -18.33 -23.92
C VAL A 470 -4.37 -18.51 -25.35
N LEU A 471 -3.34 -19.34 -25.56
CA LEU A 471 -2.74 -19.55 -26.86
C LEU A 471 -3.67 -20.38 -27.79
N SER A 472 -3.80 -19.92 -29.05
CA SER A 472 -4.66 -20.60 -30.06
C SER A 472 -3.98 -21.73 -30.80
N SER A 473 -2.64 -21.74 -30.88
CA SER A 473 -1.88 -22.67 -31.73
C SER A 473 -1.14 -23.73 -30.92
N ALA A 474 -1.31 -25.00 -31.29
CA ALA A 474 -0.57 -26.15 -30.73
C ALA A 474 0.97 -26.00 -30.85
N LYS A 475 1.46 -25.26 -31.88
CA LYS A 475 2.89 -24.95 -32.04
C LYS A 475 3.39 -24.00 -30.95
N LEU A 476 2.63 -22.96 -30.66
CA LEU A 476 2.95 -21.98 -29.60
C LEU A 476 2.83 -22.62 -28.21
N ILE A 477 1.84 -23.50 -28.00
CA ILE A 477 1.69 -24.22 -26.71
C ILE A 477 2.91 -25.11 -26.45
N LYS A 478 3.48 -25.75 -27.49
CA LYS A 478 4.73 -26.51 -27.35
C LYS A 478 5.95 -25.64 -27.09
N GLU A 479 6.00 -24.45 -27.67
CA GLU A 479 7.09 -23.48 -27.48
C GLU A 479 7.11 -22.91 -26.07
N TYR A 480 5.94 -22.49 -25.55
CA TYR A 480 5.78 -21.91 -24.20
C TYR A 480 5.56 -22.99 -23.13
N LYS A 481 5.37 -24.26 -23.49
CA LYS A 481 5.05 -25.40 -22.59
C LYS A 481 3.75 -25.27 -21.81
N GLU A 482 3.03 -24.16 -21.95
CA GLU A 482 1.80 -23.85 -21.26
C GLU A 482 0.72 -23.38 -22.24
N LYS A 483 -0.54 -23.65 -21.91
CA LYS A 483 -1.70 -23.18 -22.68
C LYS A 483 -2.04 -21.73 -22.36
N GLU A 484 -1.83 -21.32 -21.10
CA GLU A 484 -2.05 -19.97 -20.59
C GLU A 484 -0.72 -19.33 -20.24
N ILE A 485 -0.42 -18.18 -20.81
CA ILE A 485 0.78 -17.39 -20.50
C ILE A 485 0.40 -16.17 -19.69
N THR A 486 1.17 -15.89 -18.65
CA THR A 486 1.05 -14.64 -17.86
C THR A 486 1.96 -13.57 -18.43
N ILE A 487 1.40 -12.41 -18.74
CA ILE A 487 2.08 -11.29 -19.37
C ILE A 487 2.20 -10.18 -18.35
N ILE A 488 3.42 -9.93 -17.90
CA ILE A 488 3.77 -8.88 -16.91
C ILE A 488 4.24 -7.61 -17.63
N ASN A 489 4.97 -7.76 -18.75
CA ASN A 489 5.49 -6.65 -19.52
C ASN A 489 4.58 -6.36 -20.73
N PRO A 490 3.95 -5.18 -20.83
CA PRO A 490 3.11 -4.79 -21.97
C PRO A 490 3.81 -4.84 -23.32
N ALA A 491 5.12 -4.62 -23.38
CA ALA A 491 5.89 -4.71 -24.62
C ALA A 491 5.85 -6.13 -25.23
N GLN A 492 5.76 -7.16 -24.37
CA GLN A 492 5.70 -8.58 -24.74
C GLN A 492 4.29 -9.09 -25.04
N PHE A 493 3.28 -8.20 -25.06
CA PHE A 493 1.89 -8.58 -25.28
C PHE A 493 1.73 -9.20 -26.68
N PRO A 494 1.23 -10.46 -26.79
CA PRO A 494 1.13 -11.16 -28.07
C PRO A 494 0.03 -10.59 -28.96
N ASP A 495 0.21 -10.73 -30.28
CA ASP A 495 -0.80 -10.32 -31.27
C ASP A 495 -2.06 -11.19 -31.20
N LYS A 496 -3.22 -10.61 -31.52
CA LYS A 496 -4.52 -11.31 -31.55
C LYS A 496 -4.54 -12.56 -32.42
N SER A 497 -3.69 -12.63 -33.47
CA SER A 497 -3.57 -13.79 -34.33
C SER A 497 -2.99 -15.04 -33.65
N LYS A 498 -2.27 -14.87 -32.55
CA LYS A 498 -1.60 -15.95 -31.79
C LYS A 498 -2.42 -16.43 -30.59
N VAL A 499 -3.44 -15.69 -30.22
CA VAL A 499 -4.20 -15.86 -28.96
C VAL A 499 -5.66 -16.14 -29.27
N ALA A 500 -6.27 -17.07 -28.55
CA ALA A 500 -7.69 -17.34 -28.62
C ALA A 500 -8.47 -16.28 -27.82
N GLU A 501 -8.05 -16.05 -26.58
CA GLU A 501 -8.71 -15.12 -25.66
C GLU A 501 -7.67 -14.41 -24.78
N TYR A 502 -7.95 -13.15 -24.47
CA TYR A 502 -7.23 -12.39 -23.43
C TYR A 502 -8.04 -12.37 -22.15
N LEU A 503 -7.37 -12.51 -21.03
CA LEU A 503 -7.95 -12.50 -19.70
C LEU A 503 -7.36 -11.30 -18.93
N GLU A 504 -8.23 -10.46 -18.38
CA GLU A 504 -7.84 -9.37 -17.47
C GLU A 504 -8.11 -9.77 -16.02
N PRO A 505 -7.23 -9.38 -15.07
CA PRO A 505 -7.48 -9.60 -13.65
C PRO A 505 -8.65 -8.73 -13.19
N VAL A 506 -9.52 -9.32 -12.37
CA VAL A 506 -10.68 -8.64 -11.79
C VAL A 506 -10.65 -8.72 -10.27
N VAL A 507 -11.19 -7.71 -9.63
CA VAL A 507 -11.29 -7.61 -8.18
C VAL A 507 -12.71 -7.30 -7.75
N LEU A 508 -13.10 -7.83 -6.59
CA LEU A 508 -14.34 -7.48 -5.93
C LEU A 508 -14.09 -6.25 -5.05
N GLY A 509 -14.50 -5.08 -5.51
CA GLY A 509 -14.36 -3.83 -4.77
C GLY A 509 -15.57 -3.55 -3.90
N THR A 510 -15.32 -3.18 -2.65
CA THR A 510 -16.31 -2.74 -1.67
C THR A 510 -16.14 -1.23 -1.43
N VAL A 511 -17.19 -0.47 -1.71
CA VAL A 511 -17.24 0.98 -1.46
C VAL A 511 -18.25 1.26 -0.35
N VAL A 512 -17.83 1.92 0.72
CA VAL A 512 -18.73 2.43 1.76
C VAL A 512 -18.78 3.95 1.65
N THR A 513 -19.98 4.50 1.54
CA THR A 513 -20.20 5.94 1.29
C THR A 513 -21.50 6.45 1.92
N PRO A 514 -21.58 7.75 2.24
CA PRO A 514 -22.86 8.39 2.56
C PRO A 514 -23.85 8.30 1.40
N THR A 515 -25.14 8.19 1.72
CA THR A 515 -26.24 7.98 0.77
C THR A 515 -26.31 9.09 -0.29
N GLU A 516 -25.97 10.33 0.08
CA GLU A 516 -25.99 11.50 -0.80
C GLU A 516 -25.01 11.42 -2.00
N TYR A 517 -23.90 10.69 -1.85
CA TYR A 517 -22.88 10.53 -2.89
C TYR A 517 -23.09 9.27 -3.75
N THR A 518 -24.05 8.41 -3.41
CA THR A 518 -24.26 7.11 -4.07
C THR A 518 -24.39 7.23 -5.58
N GLY A 519 -25.20 8.16 -6.07
CA GLY A 519 -25.42 8.34 -7.51
C GLY A 519 -24.15 8.74 -8.28
N LYS A 520 -23.34 9.64 -7.71
CA LYS A 520 -22.07 10.06 -8.31
C LYS A 520 -21.06 8.92 -8.35
N ILE A 521 -20.99 8.13 -7.27
CA ILE A 521 -20.08 6.98 -7.16
C ILE A 521 -20.51 5.86 -8.10
N MET A 522 -21.81 5.57 -8.23
CA MET A 522 -22.29 4.60 -9.20
C MET A 522 -21.92 5.00 -10.64
N ALA A 523 -22.04 6.27 -11.00
CA ALA A 523 -21.60 6.78 -12.29
C ALA A 523 -20.08 6.63 -12.51
N LEU A 524 -19.27 6.90 -11.47
CA LEU A 524 -17.82 6.67 -11.52
C LEU A 524 -17.50 5.18 -11.73
N CYS A 525 -18.13 4.28 -10.99
CA CYS A 525 -17.94 2.84 -11.12
C CYS A 525 -18.31 2.35 -12.53
N GLN A 526 -19.44 2.81 -13.08
CA GLN A 526 -19.87 2.49 -14.44
C GLN A 526 -18.85 2.99 -15.49
N ALA A 527 -18.32 4.20 -15.33
CA ALA A 527 -17.28 4.74 -16.20
C ALA A 527 -15.98 3.92 -16.15
N ARG A 528 -15.73 3.18 -15.06
CA ARG A 528 -14.62 2.26 -14.87
C ARG A 528 -14.94 0.81 -15.25
N ARG A 529 -15.97 0.56 -16.04
CA ARG A 529 -16.42 -0.78 -16.49
C ARG A 529 -16.79 -1.73 -15.34
N ALA A 530 -17.13 -1.20 -14.17
CA ALA A 530 -17.49 -2.01 -13.03
C ALA A 530 -18.88 -2.64 -13.17
N ILE A 531 -19.03 -3.88 -12.72
CA ILE A 531 -20.28 -4.62 -12.71
C ILE A 531 -20.80 -4.65 -11.27
N GLN A 532 -21.96 -4.04 -11.02
CA GLN A 532 -22.58 -4.06 -9.69
C GLN A 532 -22.99 -5.48 -9.29
N LYS A 533 -22.57 -5.91 -8.11
CA LYS A 533 -22.92 -7.21 -7.53
C LYS A 533 -23.96 -7.09 -6.43
N ASN A 534 -23.76 -6.15 -5.50
CA ASN A 534 -24.64 -5.99 -4.35
C ASN A 534 -24.67 -4.53 -3.87
N MET A 535 -25.74 -4.17 -3.16
CA MET A 535 -25.91 -2.90 -2.48
C MET A 535 -26.64 -3.13 -1.16
N VAL A 536 -26.03 -2.72 -0.05
CA VAL A 536 -26.55 -2.93 1.30
C VAL A 536 -26.53 -1.60 2.05
N PHE A 537 -27.65 -1.22 2.66
CA PHE A 537 -27.71 -0.07 3.56
C PHE A 537 -27.21 -0.47 4.95
N ILE A 538 -26.10 0.12 5.37
CA ILE A 538 -25.54 -0.08 6.71
C ILE A 538 -26.46 0.60 7.73
N ASP A 539 -26.77 1.88 7.50
CA ASP A 539 -27.74 2.68 8.25
C ASP A 539 -28.54 3.60 7.31
N GLU A 540 -29.30 4.56 7.86
CA GLU A 540 -30.08 5.52 7.06
C GLU A 540 -29.22 6.43 6.18
N ASN A 541 -27.99 6.69 6.62
CA ASN A 541 -27.08 7.66 6.00
C ASN A 541 -25.94 7.01 5.21
N ARG A 542 -25.70 5.70 5.34
CA ARG A 542 -24.57 4.99 4.73
C ARG A 542 -24.97 3.76 3.96
N VAL A 543 -24.32 3.59 2.82
CA VAL A 543 -24.52 2.46 1.92
C VAL A 543 -23.18 1.78 1.62
N MET A 544 -23.21 0.47 1.56
CA MET A 544 -22.12 -0.38 1.09
C MET A 544 -22.48 -0.89 -0.31
N LEU A 545 -21.60 -0.62 -1.27
CA LEU A 545 -21.71 -1.02 -2.67
C LEU A 545 -20.63 -2.04 -2.99
N LYS A 546 -21.00 -3.18 -3.55
CA LYS A 546 -20.05 -4.19 -4.04
C LYS A 546 -20.07 -4.26 -5.56
N TYR A 547 -18.91 -4.07 -6.16
CA TYR A 547 -18.69 -4.09 -7.61
C TYR A 547 -17.56 -5.04 -7.99
N LEU A 548 -17.69 -5.66 -9.16
CA LEU A 548 -16.58 -6.35 -9.81
C LEU A 548 -15.89 -5.37 -10.75
N PHE A 549 -14.63 -5.06 -10.48
CA PHE A 549 -13.82 -4.12 -11.26
C PHE A 549 -12.72 -4.86 -12.04
N PRO A 550 -12.41 -4.46 -13.28
CA PRO A 550 -11.12 -4.76 -13.86
C PRO A 550 -10.01 -4.06 -13.08
N LEU A 551 -9.00 -4.81 -12.63
CA LEU A 551 -7.94 -4.26 -11.77
C LEU A 551 -7.24 -3.04 -12.39
N ASN A 552 -6.97 -3.06 -13.68
CA ASN A 552 -6.32 -1.95 -14.39
C ASN A 552 -7.09 -0.61 -14.30
N GLU A 553 -8.41 -0.66 -14.07
CA GLU A 553 -9.26 0.53 -14.00
C GLU A 553 -9.23 1.22 -12.63
N ILE A 554 -8.77 0.51 -11.60
CA ILE A 554 -8.71 1.02 -10.22
C ILE A 554 -7.29 1.37 -9.76
N VAL A 555 -6.27 0.75 -10.35
CA VAL A 555 -4.86 0.97 -9.97
C VAL A 555 -4.47 2.44 -10.08
N VAL A 556 -5.03 3.17 -11.04
CA VAL A 556 -4.67 4.56 -11.28
C VAL A 556 -5.90 5.46 -11.15
N ASP A 557 -5.77 6.55 -10.39
CA ASP A 557 -6.75 7.67 -10.26
C ASP A 557 -8.14 7.30 -9.69
N PHE A 558 -8.46 6.03 -9.44
CA PHE A 558 -9.80 5.66 -8.96
C PHE A 558 -10.01 6.11 -7.51
N TYR A 559 -9.06 5.85 -6.63
CA TYR A 559 -9.15 6.22 -5.22
C TYR A 559 -9.26 7.74 -5.02
N ASP A 560 -8.44 8.50 -5.74
CA ASP A 560 -8.47 9.97 -5.69
C ASP A 560 -9.77 10.53 -6.25
N SER A 561 -10.27 9.95 -7.35
CA SER A 561 -11.56 10.32 -7.92
C SER A 561 -12.70 10.03 -6.95
N LEU A 562 -12.67 8.87 -6.27
CA LEU A 562 -13.65 8.46 -5.28
C LEU A 562 -13.67 9.43 -4.08
N LYS A 563 -12.49 9.73 -3.51
CA LYS A 563 -12.33 10.68 -2.41
C LYS A 563 -12.78 12.09 -2.79
N SER A 564 -12.41 12.56 -3.97
CA SER A 564 -12.81 13.88 -4.48
C SER A 564 -14.33 14.01 -4.66
N LEU A 565 -14.98 12.99 -5.24
CA LEU A 565 -16.43 13.00 -5.47
C LEU A 565 -17.26 12.90 -4.18
N SER A 566 -16.72 12.29 -3.16
CA SER A 566 -17.37 12.06 -1.87
C SER A 566 -16.92 13.04 -0.78
N SER A 567 -16.21 14.12 -1.12
CA SER A 567 -15.62 15.06 -0.14
C SER A 567 -14.78 14.37 0.94
N GLY A 568 -14.12 13.27 0.59
CA GLY A 568 -13.28 12.47 1.48
C GLY A 568 -14.00 11.37 2.28
N TYR A 569 -15.34 11.31 2.25
CA TYR A 569 -16.11 10.39 3.09
C TYR A 569 -16.18 8.94 2.59
N ALA A 570 -16.02 8.69 1.29
CA ALA A 570 -16.06 7.32 0.79
C ALA A 570 -14.79 6.55 1.12
N SER A 571 -14.94 5.31 1.51
CA SER A 571 -13.85 4.33 1.65
C SER A 571 -13.97 3.24 0.60
N PHE A 572 -12.82 2.67 0.24
CA PHE A 572 -12.72 1.65 -0.78
C PHE A 572 -11.77 0.55 -0.31
N ASP A 573 -12.17 -0.68 -0.56
CA ASP A 573 -11.39 -1.88 -0.34
C ASP A 573 -11.61 -2.87 -1.48
N TYR A 574 -10.68 -3.79 -1.74
CA TYR A 574 -10.82 -4.74 -2.82
C TYR A 574 -10.12 -6.07 -2.55
N GLU A 575 -10.71 -7.14 -3.11
CA GLU A 575 -10.22 -8.52 -3.00
C GLU A 575 -10.01 -9.12 -4.39
N ASP A 576 -9.04 -10.02 -4.54
CA ASP A 576 -8.81 -10.74 -5.81
C ASP A 576 -10.02 -11.61 -6.16
N ALA A 577 -10.62 -11.38 -7.31
CA ALA A 577 -11.75 -12.13 -7.83
C ALA A 577 -11.39 -12.99 -9.08
N GLY A 578 -10.10 -13.12 -9.38
CA GLY A 578 -9.59 -13.94 -10.47
C GLY A 578 -9.48 -13.21 -11.80
N TYR A 579 -9.88 -13.85 -12.88
CA TYR A 579 -9.71 -13.35 -14.25
C TYR A 579 -11.01 -13.43 -15.03
N GLN A 580 -11.24 -12.44 -15.92
CA GLN A 580 -12.34 -12.47 -16.88
C GLN A 580 -11.84 -12.19 -18.30
N THR A 581 -12.55 -12.70 -19.30
CA THR A 581 -12.26 -12.43 -20.72
C THR A 581 -12.56 -10.98 -21.07
N ALA A 582 -11.62 -10.32 -21.78
CA ALA A 582 -11.76 -8.93 -22.18
C ALA A 582 -11.17 -8.63 -23.55
N GLU A 583 -11.71 -7.64 -24.26
CA GLU A 583 -11.18 -7.13 -25.53
C GLU A 583 -10.00 -6.18 -25.29
N LEU A 584 -8.83 -6.75 -25.05
CA LEU A 584 -7.59 -6.01 -24.80
C LEU A 584 -6.82 -5.76 -26.09
N ILE A 585 -6.20 -4.60 -26.16
CA ILE A 585 -5.32 -4.22 -27.28
C ILE A 585 -4.03 -3.61 -26.75
N LYS A 586 -2.94 -3.96 -27.41
CA LYS A 586 -1.64 -3.33 -27.22
C LYS A 586 -1.65 -1.99 -27.92
N MET A 587 -1.28 -0.94 -27.20
CA MET A 587 -1.12 0.42 -27.73
C MET A 587 0.35 0.82 -27.65
N ASP A 588 0.96 1.01 -28.81
CA ASP A 588 2.34 1.45 -28.95
C ASP A 588 2.40 2.97 -29.05
N ILE A 589 3.30 3.59 -28.31
CA ILE A 589 3.58 5.02 -28.39
C ILE A 589 4.81 5.24 -29.25
N LEU A 590 4.65 6.05 -30.30
CA LEU A 590 5.71 6.33 -31.25
C LEU A 590 6.15 7.79 -31.15
N LEU A 591 7.47 8.01 -31.10
CA LEU A 591 8.10 9.30 -31.23
C LEU A 591 8.88 9.32 -32.55
N ASN A 592 8.49 10.23 -33.46
CA ASN A 592 9.02 10.29 -34.81
C ASN A 592 9.02 8.96 -35.58
N GLY A 593 8.04 8.10 -35.28
CA GLY A 593 7.89 6.77 -35.88
C GLY A 593 8.69 5.64 -35.22
N ASN A 594 9.43 5.93 -34.14
CA ASN A 594 10.12 4.93 -33.33
C ASN A 594 9.26 4.55 -32.14
N ILE A 595 9.11 3.27 -31.83
CA ILE A 595 8.36 2.76 -30.68
C ILE A 595 9.17 3.03 -29.40
N VAL A 596 8.49 3.51 -28.36
CA VAL A 596 9.04 3.67 -27.01
C VAL A 596 8.47 2.54 -26.15
N GLU A 597 9.26 1.51 -25.88
CA GLU A 597 8.81 0.29 -25.21
C GLU A 597 8.28 0.53 -23.80
N GLU A 598 8.82 1.51 -23.08
CA GLU A 598 8.46 1.85 -21.70
C GLU A 598 7.10 2.55 -21.60
N LEU A 599 6.61 3.10 -22.70
CA LEU A 599 5.31 3.77 -22.77
C LEU A 599 4.23 2.89 -23.39
N VAL A 600 4.56 1.66 -23.78
CA VAL A 600 3.60 0.69 -24.29
C VAL A 600 2.60 0.36 -23.18
N THR A 601 1.32 0.41 -23.50
CA THR A 601 0.24 0.11 -22.57
C THR A 601 -0.76 -0.88 -23.16
N VAL A 602 -1.33 -1.73 -22.31
CA VAL A 602 -2.46 -2.59 -22.66
C VAL A 602 -3.73 -1.92 -22.16
N VAL A 603 -4.66 -1.71 -23.08
CA VAL A 603 -5.91 -0.98 -22.80
C VAL A 603 -7.11 -1.74 -23.37
N HIS A 604 -8.28 -1.54 -22.75
CA HIS A 604 -9.53 -2.02 -23.32
C HIS A 604 -9.87 -1.24 -24.60
N ARG A 605 -10.40 -1.93 -25.60
CA ARG A 605 -10.67 -1.39 -26.94
C ARG A 605 -11.49 -0.09 -26.92
N GLU A 606 -12.51 -0.01 -26.08
CA GLU A 606 -13.38 1.16 -26.00
C GLU A 606 -12.65 2.41 -25.49
N LYS A 607 -11.68 2.25 -24.60
CA LYS A 607 -10.94 3.35 -23.98
C LYS A 607 -9.66 3.73 -24.70
N ALA A 608 -9.25 2.97 -25.71
CA ALA A 608 -7.97 3.13 -26.37
C ALA A 608 -7.76 4.53 -26.95
N TYR A 609 -8.79 5.11 -27.56
CA TYR A 609 -8.71 6.48 -28.12
C TYR A 609 -8.45 7.53 -27.04
N THR A 610 -9.24 7.50 -25.96
CA THR A 610 -9.15 8.48 -24.87
C THR A 610 -7.79 8.39 -24.16
N VAL A 611 -7.36 7.17 -23.83
CA VAL A 611 -6.07 6.93 -23.15
C VAL A 611 -4.90 7.35 -24.06
N GLY A 612 -4.92 6.95 -25.34
CA GLY A 612 -3.88 7.32 -26.30
C GLY A 612 -3.76 8.82 -26.49
N LYS A 613 -4.89 9.53 -26.60
CA LYS A 613 -4.92 11.00 -26.69
C LYS A 613 -4.29 11.64 -25.44
N THR A 614 -4.71 11.21 -24.24
CA THR A 614 -4.19 11.75 -22.98
C THR A 614 -2.67 11.53 -22.83
N ILE A 615 -2.16 10.36 -23.20
CA ILE A 615 -0.71 10.07 -23.14
C ILE A 615 0.04 10.97 -24.13
N CYS A 616 -0.45 11.13 -25.38
CA CYS A 616 0.16 11.99 -26.37
C CYS A 616 0.18 13.47 -25.93
N GLU A 617 -0.90 13.97 -25.33
CA GLU A 617 -0.98 15.33 -24.79
C GLU A 617 0.02 15.53 -23.64
N ARG A 618 0.11 14.62 -22.70
CA ARG A 618 1.07 14.67 -21.60
C ARG A 618 2.52 14.62 -22.09
N LEU A 619 2.82 13.78 -23.06
CA LEU A 619 4.16 13.73 -23.68
C LEU A 619 4.50 15.04 -24.37
N ARG A 620 3.56 15.61 -25.14
CA ARG A 620 3.75 16.93 -25.79
C ARG A 620 4.12 18.01 -24.76
N ASP A 621 3.44 18.02 -23.62
CA ASP A 621 3.63 19.04 -22.58
C ASP A 621 4.89 18.78 -21.72
N SER A 622 5.35 17.53 -21.66
CA SER A 622 6.52 17.12 -20.87
C SER A 622 7.84 17.17 -21.67
N LEU A 623 7.78 17.02 -22.99
CA LEU A 623 8.98 17.05 -23.82
C LEU A 623 9.50 18.49 -23.97
N PRO A 624 10.82 18.74 -23.78
CA PRO A 624 11.39 20.05 -24.00
C PRO A 624 11.27 20.44 -25.50
N ARG A 625 11.11 21.72 -25.77
CA ARG A 625 11.03 22.25 -27.14
C ARG A 625 12.33 21.95 -27.88
N GLN A 626 12.20 21.32 -29.06
CA GLN A 626 13.31 21.01 -29.93
C GLN A 626 13.31 21.95 -31.16
N LEU A 627 14.43 22.05 -31.84
CA LEU A 627 14.56 22.85 -33.08
C LEU A 627 13.89 22.19 -34.29
N PHE A 628 13.36 20.98 -34.12
CA PHE A 628 12.66 20.22 -35.16
C PHE A 628 11.32 19.69 -34.67
N GLU A 629 10.41 19.42 -35.59
CA GLU A 629 9.07 18.90 -35.25
C GLU A 629 9.12 17.46 -34.73
N ILE A 630 8.56 17.22 -33.56
CA ILE A 630 8.42 15.92 -32.98
C ILE A 630 6.98 15.41 -33.21
N ALA A 631 6.84 14.31 -33.93
CA ALA A 631 5.55 13.62 -34.08
C ALA A 631 5.35 12.63 -32.93
N VAL A 632 4.36 12.89 -32.06
CA VAL A 632 3.93 11.98 -30.99
C VAL A 632 2.67 11.28 -31.46
N GLN A 633 2.67 9.94 -31.48
CA GLN A 633 1.57 9.13 -32.01
C GLN A 633 1.30 7.93 -31.10
N ALA A 634 0.01 7.61 -30.91
CA ALA A 634 -0.43 6.36 -30.31
C ALA A 634 -0.94 5.45 -31.43
N ALA A 635 -0.39 4.24 -31.54
CA ALA A 635 -0.74 3.27 -32.58
C ALA A 635 -1.33 2.00 -31.96
N ILE A 636 -2.38 1.47 -32.59
CA ILE A 636 -3.06 0.26 -32.18
C ILE A 636 -2.83 -0.81 -33.24
N GLY A 637 -2.00 -1.82 -32.90
CA GLY A 637 -1.75 -2.99 -33.74
C GLY A 637 -1.10 -2.70 -35.09
N SER A 638 -0.41 -3.69 -35.62
CA SER A 638 0.21 -3.65 -36.97
C SER A 638 -0.79 -3.96 -38.08
N LYS A 639 -2.01 -3.41 -38.04
CA LYS A 639 -2.96 -3.58 -39.14
C LYS A 639 -2.97 -2.35 -40.04
N TYR A 640 -2.06 -2.35 -41.00
CA TYR A 640 -2.30 -1.70 -42.28
C TYR A 640 -3.29 -2.57 -43.08
N GLY A 641 -4.55 -2.55 -42.70
CA GLY A 641 -5.64 -3.24 -43.42
C GLY A 641 -6.55 -2.24 -44.09
N GLY A 642 -6.18 -1.82 -45.28
CA GLY A 642 -6.98 -1.00 -46.18
C GLY A 642 -6.12 -0.64 -47.40
N ASP A 643 -6.68 -0.70 -48.60
CA ASP A 643 -6.06 -0.59 -49.93
C ASP A 643 -4.77 0.26 -49.97
N ILE A 644 -3.68 -0.48 -49.81
CA ILE A 644 -2.34 -0.01 -49.45
C ILE A 644 -1.67 0.72 -50.64
N THR A 645 -2.11 0.46 -51.87
CA THR A 645 -1.31 0.77 -53.05
C THR A 645 -1.35 2.25 -53.45
N ARG A 646 -2.42 2.96 -53.24
CA ARG A 646 -2.56 4.36 -53.66
C ARG A 646 -2.22 5.35 -52.53
N LYS A 647 -2.66 5.04 -51.32
CA LYS A 647 -2.38 5.88 -50.13
C LYS A 647 -0.92 5.77 -49.71
N MET A 648 -0.31 4.57 -49.81
CA MET A 648 1.10 4.34 -49.51
C MET A 648 2.05 5.02 -50.50
N LYS A 649 1.72 5.15 -51.78
CA LYS A 649 2.56 5.90 -52.74
C LYS A 649 2.59 7.39 -52.42
N LEU A 650 1.48 7.97 -52.00
CA LEU A 650 1.40 9.38 -51.60
C LEU A 650 2.09 9.63 -50.25
N LEU A 651 1.82 8.75 -49.25
CA LEU A 651 2.46 8.81 -47.94
C LEU A 651 3.96 8.52 -48.02
N LYS A 652 4.39 7.63 -48.92
CA LYS A 652 5.81 7.33 -49.11
C LYS A 652 6.57 8.51 -49.71
N ARG A 653 5.98 9.27 -50.65
CA ARG A 653 6.53 10.52 -51.15
C ARG A 653 6.57 11.63 -50.09
N GLN A 654 5.54 11.77 -49.28
CA GLN A 654 5.53 12.70 -48.14
C GLN A 654 6.50 12.27 -47.04
N ALA A 655 6.58 10.95 -46.75
CA ALA A 655 7.53 10.39 -45.80
C ALA A 655 8.98 10.51 -46.23
N GLU A 656 9.28 10.38 -47.55
CA GLU A 656 10.63 10.62 -48.11
C GLU A 656 11.05 12.09 -48.03
N GLY A 657 10.11 13.03 -48.25
CA GLY A 657 10.33 14.45 -48.00
C GLY A 657 10.56 14.79 -46.52
N LYS A 658 9.74 14.21 -45.64
CA LYS A 658 9.90 14.33 -44.18
C LYS A 658 11.11 13.56 -43.63
N LYS A 659 11.50 12.45 -44.26
CA LYS A 659 12.70 11.68 -43.87
C LYS A 659 14.00 12.41 -44.19
N LYS A 660 14.01 13.30 -45.20
CA LYS A 660 15.13 14.21 -45.48
C LYS A 660 15.29 15.31 -44.44
N LEU A 661 14.17 15.81 -43.87
CA LEU A 661 14.16 16.77 -42.75
C LEU A 661 14.43 16.07 -41.38
N ARG A 662 14.09 14.79 -41.23
CA ARG A 662 14.26 13.99 -40.00
C ARG A 662 15.66 13.37 -39.83
N LYS A 663 16.55 13.50 -40.82
CA LYS A 663 17.92 12.98 -40.71
C LYS A 663 18.84 13.79 -39.80
N ILE A 664 18.33 14.87 -39.19
CA ILE A 664 19.08 15.76 -38.31
C ILE A 664 18.47 15.63 -36.91
N GLY A 665 18.93 14.68 -36.13
CA GLY A 665 18.71 14.62 -34.68
C GLY A 665 18.27 13.24 -34.15
N ASN A 666 19.09 12.64 -33.32
CA ASN A 666 18.66 11.63 -32.33
C ASN A 666 17.88 12.36 -31.25
N ILE A 667 16.65 11.90 -30.98
CA ILE A 667 15.85 12.43 -29.88
C ILE A 667 16.23 11.63 -28.65
N GLU A 668 16.90 12.27 -27.71
CA GLU A 668 17.03 11.77 -26.37
C GLU A 668 15.81 12.21 -25.57
N ILE A 669 15.04 11.24 -25.07
CA ILE A 669 13.92 11.51 -24.18
C ILE A 669 14.51 11.84 -22.81
N PRO A 670 14.28 13.05 -22.25
CA PRO A 670 14.73 13.36 -20.91
C PRO A 670 14.15 12.34 -19.92
N LYS A 671 14.98 11.84 -19.00
CA LYS A 671 14.57 10.88 -17.97
C LYS A 671 13.38 11.40 -17.15
N ASP A 672 13.33 12.71 -16.92
CA ASP A 672 12.20 13.40 -16.27
C ASP A 672 10.87 13.29 -17.02
N ALA A 673 10.88 13.08 -18.34
CA ALA A 673 9.64 12.91 -19.10
C ALA A 673 8.95 11.58 -18.76
N PHE A 674 9.72 10.51 -18.52
CA PHE A 674 9.17 9.23 -18.06
C PHE A 674 8.55 9.38 -16.66
N ILE A 675 9.25 10.08 -15.76
CA ILE A 675 8.77 10.38 -14.41
C ILE A 675 7.48 11.21 -14.47
N LYS A 676 7.45 12.27 -15.30
CA LYS A 676 6.26 13.14 -15.43
C LYS A 676 5.07 12.45 -16.07
N VAL A 677 5.28 11.54 -17.01
CA VAL A 677 4.21 10.75 -17.62
C VAL A 677 3.66 9.71 -16.62
N SER A 678 4.55 9.13 -15.80
CA SER A 678 4.19 8.14 -14.77
C SER A 678 3.64 8.77 -13.49
N LEU A 679 4.28 9.83 -12.97
CA LEU A 679 3.99 10.42 -11.65
C LEU A 679 2.99 11.59 -11.68
N LYS A 680 2.75 12.27 -12.82
CA LYS A 680 1.71 13.31 -12.88
C LYS A 680 0.28 12.77 -12.74
N ARG A 681 0.13 11.47 -12.72
CA ARG A 681 -1.09 10.81 -12.22
C ARG A 681 -1.24 10.86 -10.69
N LEU A 682 -0.14 11.16 -9.96
CA LEU A 682 -0.09 11.06 -8.49
C LEU A 682 0.03 12.42 -7.76
N ARG A 683 0.23 13.55 -8.44
CA ARG A 683 0.53 14.86 -7.80
C ARG A 683 -0.25 16.08 -8.30
N GLU A 684 -1.42 15.96 -8.85
CA GLU A 684 -2.26 17.15 -9.08
C GLU A 684 -3.05 17.53 -7.80
N ARG A 685 -2.30 17.97 -6.77
CA ARG A 685 -2.79 18.84 -5.72
C ARG A 685 -1.89 20.06 -5.64
N GLU A 686 -2.03 21.00 -6.58
CA GLU A 686 -1.71 22.40 -6.34
C GLU A 686 -2.62 23.28 -7.18
N VAL A 687 -3.25 24.17 -6.47
CA VAL A 687 -4.20 25.21 -6.86
C VAL A 687 -3.70 25.99 -8.08
N LEU A 688 -4.54 26.06 -9.10
CA LEU A 688 -4.38 27.02 -10.20
C LEU A 688 -4.71 28.44 -9.72
N PRO A 689 -3.87 29.43 -9.98
CA PRO A 689 -4.37 30.75 -10.25
C PRO A 689 -4.67 30.89 -11.75
N PHE A 690 -5.85 31.33 -12.01
CA PHE A 690 -6.34 31.80 -13.29
C PHE A 690 -5.41 32.90 -13.82
N ASP A 691 -4.79 32.67 -14.97
CA ASP A 691 -4.34 33.73 -15.82
C ASP A 691 -4.59 33.38 -17.29
N MET A 692 -5.62 34.02 -17.81
CA MET A 692 -5.89 34.12 -19.24
C MET A 692 -4.90 35.12 -19.85
N GLU A 693 -4.19 34.69 -20.86
CA GLU A 693 -3.82 35.37 -22.10
C GLU A 693 -2.46 34.89 -22.62
N ARG A 694 -2.54 34.04 -23.62
CA ARG A 694 -1.80 34.11 -24.90
C ARG A 694 -1.91 32.79 -25.65
N THR A 695 -3.01 32.62 -26.34
CA THR A 695 -3.12 31.68 -27.46
C THR A 695 -2.30 32.16 -28.63
N SER A 696 -1.17 31.52 -28.92
CA SER A 696 -0.59 31.51 -30.24
C SER A 696 -0.86 30.17 -30.91
N LYS A 697 -1.58 30.24 -31.98
CA LYS A 697 -2.02 29.19 -32.87
C LYS A 697 -0.95 28.13 -33.13
N ILE A 698 -1.16 26.93 -32.62
CA ILE A 698 -0.56 25.70 -33.13
C ILE A 698 -1.75 24.84 -33.59
N SER A 699 -1.78 24.60 -34.90
CA SER A 699 -2.90 23.93 -35.55
C SER A 699 -3.17 22.57 -34.99
N SER A 700 -4.44 22.33 -34.69
CA SER A 700 -5.06 21.12 -34.15
C SER A 700 -5.04 19.90 -35.10
N GLU A 701 -4.20 19.89 -36.14
CA GLU A 701 -4.26 18.88 -37.21
C GLU A 701 -3.25 17.72 -37.08
N GLN A 702 -2.46 17.59 -36.02
CA GLN A 702 -1.37 16.62 -36.01
C GLN A 702 -1.46 15.52 -34.95
N ILE A 703 -2.56 15.37 -34.21
CA ILE A 703 -2.83 14.18 -33.43
C ILE A 703 -3.61 13.20 -34.31
N ARG A 704 -2.91 12.33 -35.03
CA ARG A 704 -3.52 11.23 -35.78
C ARG A 704 -3.31 9.95 -35.06
N LEU A 705 -4.41 9.33 -34.63
CA LEU A 705 -4.49 7.91 -34.30
C LEU A 705 -4.46 7.12 -35.62
N ALA A 706 -3.41 6.36 -35.81
CA ALA A 706 -3.28 5.44 -36.94
C ALA A 706 -3.73 4.02 -36.57
#